data_4d596b8930ae2216910f2ac501544900
#
_entry.id   4d596b8930ae2216910f2ac501544900
#
_cell.length_a   1.000
_cell.length_b   1.000
_cell.length_c   1.000
_cell.angle_alpha   90.00
_cell.angle_beta   90.00
_cell.angle_gamma   90.00
#
_symmetry.space_group_name_H-M   'P 1'
#
loop_
_entity.id
_entity.type
_entity.pdbx_description
1 polymer ?
#
loop_
_entity_poly.entity_id
_entity_poly.type
_entity_poly.pdbx_seq_one_letter_code
_entity_poly.pdbx_strand_id
1 'polypeptide(L)'
;MRLSNDVVHARPLNPGFVDLLDLYGVSDHGGGPTRAVLDQGLHWMKSDLVVPRMEFGTAQSYFTEVEKTIAPGSPTYDYQAMAHGGGALPAPPPGKISIPVWNDEIYFEHHRGTYTTQADHKRNMRESEEWLLNAEKYSSIAWLDGLSYPGDALTESWKKALFNQFHDLGAGSGIGIIYKDAQRDYDQVRWQTQEASSRALNDIQAPIDTHAAGAVPILVFNTLSWQRSGLAEITVEMPSASDGISILDANNHVLPSQILSSDRGTTSYHMLVDVKDVPSVGYKVLHAVPGRKPFASDLKVNALTLENSFLRVTVDPSTGCITSLYDKKHNFESLAAGACGNQLQTFHDHSWVETAWNIDPGTFDHVTPITEVDSVKLVEQNPLRAVIRVARHWQNSKFQQDITLSENSDQVDVVNDIDWHETYVLLKAAFPLAASSKMATYEIPYGTIERPTTRDNDWDAAKFEVAAIRWADLGDQQHGFSLINEAKYGYDCKDSVLRLTLLRSPTDPDPNADRGPQHFSYALFPHPGDWRTAMTVRHGYAYNYKLKAIQVDAHAGTMPLEYSYFSVKGDDSVILTAVKKAEDTNALVLRFYEWAGKDGQVSLTFPKGATSATATNLMEKPEGQPLQLVDSDSVTVPVDHYSINTVEVAYPHDH
;
A
#
# COMPACT_ATOMS: atom_id res chain seq x y z
N MET A 1 -33.47 20.69 -20.90
CA MET A 1 -33.09 21.86 -20.05
C MET A 1 -31.66 21.79 -19.50
N ARG A 2 -31.12 20.62 -19.23
CA ARG A 2 -29.72 20.44 -18.78
C ARG A 2 -28.70 20.82 -19.87
N LEU A 3 -28.86 20.30 -21.11
CA LEU A 3 -28.00 20.59 -22.27
C LEU A 3 -27.80 22.08 -22.57
N SER A 4 -28.84 22.92 -22.42
CA SER A 4 -28.72 24.35 -22.68
C SER A 4 -27.92 25.09 -21.62
N ASN A 5 -27.95 24.64 -20.39
CA ASN A 5 -27.14 25.20 -19.31
C ASN A 5 -25.66 24.82 -19.46
N ASP A 6 -25.36 23.57 -19.81
CA ASP A 6 -23.99 23.07 -19.97
C ASP A 6 -23.28 23.80 -21.12
N VAL A 7 -23.97 24.05 -22.26
CA VAL A 7 -23.43 24.86 -23.36
C VAL A 7 -23.18 26.32 -22.95
N VAL A 8 -24.06 26.91 -22.14
CA VAL A 8 -23.91 28.30 -21.68
C VAL A 8 -22.76 28.43 -20.69
N HIS A 9 -22.54 27.43 -19.83
CA HIS A 9 -21.48 27.45 -18.83
C HIS A 9 -20.11 27.06 -19.39
N ALA A 10 -20.02 26.16 -20.37
CA ALA A 10 -18.77 25.76 -20.98
C ALA A 10 -18.14 26.81 -21.91
N ARG A 11 -18.95 27.65 -22.58
CA ARG A 11 -18.48 28.66 -23.51
C ARG A 11 -17.55 29.75 -22.92
N PRO A 12 -17.79 30.28 -21.71
CA PRO A 12 -16.90 31.29 -21.13
C PRO A 12 -15.52 30.75 -20.78
N LEU A 13 -15.42 29.46 -20.46
CA LEU A 13 -14.17 28.83 -20.01
C LEU A 13 -13.25 28.48 -21.19
N ASN A 14 -13.82 28.22 -22.38
CA ASN A 14 -13.07 27.80 -23.56
C ASN A 14 -13.57 28.48 -24.82
N PRO A 15 -13.30 29.79 -25.01
CA PRO A 15 -13.70 30.48 -26.22
C PRO A 15 -12.99 29.87 -27.45
N GLY A 16 -13.77 29.33 -28.37
CA GLY A 16 -13.24 28.65 -29.58
C GLY A 16 -13.60 27.18 -29.68
N PHE A 17 -13.93 26.52 -28.58
CA PHE A 17 -14.57 25.20 -28.63
C PHE A 17 -16.07 25.38 -28.85
N VAL A 18 -16.58 24.72 -29.89
CA VAL A 18 -18.00 24.82 -30.27
C VAL A 18 -18.75 23.51 -30.04
N ASP A 19 -18.02 22.45 -29.82
CA ASP A 19 -18.55 21.10 -29.60
C ASP A 19 -18.53 20.72 -28.14
N LEU A 20 -19.60 20.09 -27.65
CA LEU A 20 -19.73 19.59 -26.29
C LEU A 20 -20.04 18.09 -26.32
N LEU A 21 -19.35 17.32 -25.51
CA LEU A 21 -19.67 15.91 -25.25
C LEU A 21 -20.69 15.82 -24.11
N ASP A 22 -21.86 15.26 -24.39
CA ASP A 22 -22.86 14.93 -23.37
C ASP A 22 -23.01 13.42 -23.25
N LEU A 23 -22.73 12.90 -22.06
CA LEU A 23 -22.92 11.49 -21.74
C LEU A 23 -24.33 11.28 -21.20
N TYR A 24 -25.05 10.32 -21.77
CA TYR A 24 -26.45 10.08 -21.42
C TYR A 24 -26.73 8.61 -21.13
N GLY A 25 -27.71 8.38 -20.24
CA GLY A 25 -28.15 7.05 -19.79
C GLY A 25 -29.18 7.16 -18.69
N VAL A 26 -29.41 6.07 -17.96
CA VAL A 26 -30.29 6.03 -16.80
C VAL A 26 -29.49 6.15 -15.53
N SER A 27 -29.41 7.35 -14.98
CA SER A 27 -28.82 7.69 -13.68
C SER A 27 -27.34 7.24 -13.48
N ASP A 28 -26.84 7.55 -12.32
CA ASP A 28 -25.48 7.22 -11.85
C ASP A 28 -25.23 5.70 -11.72
N HIS A 29 -26.29 4.90 -11.70
CA HIS A 29 -26.17 3.42 -11.66
C HIS A 29 -25.66 2.80 -12.96
N GLY A 30 -25.25 3.61 -13.93
CA GLY A 30 -24.62 3.15 -15.17
C GLY A 30 -25.56 2.44 -16.12
N GLY A 31 -26.87 2.66 -16.01
CA GLY A 31 -27.86 2.11 -16.93
C GLY A 31 -27.73 2.73 -18.31
N GLY A 32 -27.81 1.90 -19.37
CA GLY A 32 -27.86 2.37 -20.74
C GLY A 32 -29.07 3.27 -21.03
N PRO A 33 -29.10 3.95 -22.20
CA PRO A 33 -30.20 4.84 -22.54
C PRO A 33 -31.53 4.08 -22.72
N THR A 34 -32.58 4.64 -22.17
CA THR A 34 -33.93 4.12 -22.41
C THR A 34 -34.40 4.46 -23.85
N ARG A 35 -35.36 3.71 -24.35
CA ARG A 35 -36.00 4.02 -25.62
C ARG A 35 -36.53 5.45 -25.66
N ALA A 36 -37.14 5.93 -24.57
CA ALA A 36 -37.65 7.29 -24.45
C ALA A 36 -36.54 8.35 -24.59
N VAL A 37 -35.37 8.14 -23.99
CA VAL A 37 -34.22 9.03 -24.13
C VAL A 37 -33.72 9.05 -25.58
N LEU A 38 -33.65 7.89 -26.25
CA LEU A 38 -33.22 7.80 -27.62
C LEU A 38 -34.24 8.48 -28.57
N ASP A 39 -35.54 8.25 -28.37
CA ASP A 39 -36.60 8.89 -29.16
C ASP A 39 -36.59 10.41 -28.99
N GLN A 40 -36.32 10.91 -27.78
CA GLN A 40 -36.18 12.33 -27.53
C GLN A 40 -34.94 12.92 -28.23
N GLY A 41 -33.80 12.24 -28.19
CA GLY A 41 -32.59 12.62 -28.94
C GLY A 41 -32.87 12.66 -30.46
N LEU A 42 -33.48 11.61 -31.01
CA LEU A 42 -33.86 11.56 -32.43
C LEU A 42 -34.86 12.66 -32.83
N HIS A 43 -35.79 13.00 -31.92
CA HIS A 43 -36.74 14.12 -32.15
C HIS A 43 -35.98 15.45 -32.19
N TRP A 44 -35.06 15.68 -31.27
CA TRP A 44 -34.23 16.89 -31.24
C TRP A 44 -33.40 17.04 -32.53
N MET A 45 -32.74 15.97 -32.96
CA MET A 45 -31.93 15.95 -34.19
C MET A 45 -32.70 16.28 -35.44
N LYS A 46 -34.01 15.99 -35.48
CA LYS A 46 -34.92 16.27 -36.60
C LYS A 46 -35.61 17.62 -36.47
N SER A 47 -35.42 18.34 -35.37
CA SER A 47 -36.08 19.64 -35.16
C SER A 47 -35.36 20.72 -35.95
N ASP A 48 -36.09 21.79 -36.29
CA ASP A 48 -35.54 22.98 -36.94
C ASP A 48 -34.78 23.91 -35.96
N LEU A 49 -34.47 23.43 -34.76
CA LEU A 49 -33.71 24.17 -33.79
C LEU A 49 -32.25 24.31 -34.25
N VAL A 50 -31.78 25.55 -34.28
CA VAL A 50 -30.46 25.89 -34.84
C VAL A 50 -29.35 25.71 -33.85
N VAL A 51 -29.63 25.79 -32.52
CA VAL A 51 -28.61 25.74 -31.46
C VAL A 51 -29.19 25.12 -30.18
N PRO A 52 -28.52 24.15 -29.56
CA PRO A 52 -27.39 23.39 -30.10
C PRO A 52 -27.85 22.36 -31.14
N ARG A 53 -27.05 22.13 -32.17
CA ARG A 53 -27.21 20.96 -33.02
C ARG A 53 -26.74 19.73 -32.22
N MET A 54 -27.48 18.63 -32.37
CA MET A 54 -27.19 17.38 -31.64
C MET A 54 -27.00 16.24 -32.61
N GLU A 55 -26.08 15.39 -32.36
CA GLU A 55 -25.88 14.12 -33.06
C GLU A 55 -25.40 13.04 -32.12
N PHE A 56 -25.71 11.78 -32.38
CA PHE A 56 -25.14 10.65 -31.66
C PHE A 56 -23.75 10.39 -32.18
N GLY A 57 -22.80 10.18 -31.22
CA GLY A 57 -21.40 9.91 -31.53
C GLY A 57 -20.77 8.94 -30.53
N THR A 58 -19.51 8.73 -30.73
CA THR A 58 -18.62 8.03 -29.78
C THR A 58 -17.64 9.02 -29.20
N ALA A 59 -17.02 8.68 -28.07
CA ALA A 59 -15.92 9.49 -27.52
C ALA A 59 -14.83 9.71 -28.59
N GLN A 60 -14.47 8.66 -29.34
CA GLN A 60 -13.48 8.75 -30.42
C GLN A 60 -13.87 9.76 -31.50
N SER A 61 -15.14 9.75 -31.96
CA SER A 61 -15.59 10.71 -32.98
C SER A 61 -15.57 12.14 -32.46
N TYR A 62 -15.96 12.35 -31.20
CA TYR A 62 -15.90 13.66 -30.55
C TYR A 62 -14.46 14.19 -30.48
N PHE A 63 -13.53 13.42 -29.93
CA PHE A 63 -12.13 13.86 -29.82
C PHE A 63 -11.50 14.11 -31.20
N THR A 64 -11.83 13.28 -32.20
CA THR A 64 -11.36 13.49 -33.58
C THR A 64 -11.86 14.82 -34.16
N GLU A 65 -13.09 15.23 -33.87
CA GLU A 65 -13.59 16.55 -34.29
C GLU A 65 -12.94 17.70 -33.52
N VAL A 66 -12.82 17.55 -32.21
CA VAL A 66 -12.13 18.54 -31.36
C VAL A 66 -10.68 18.76 -31.83
N GLU A 67 -9.94 17.69 -32.10
CA GLU A 67 -8.57 17.77 -32.63
C GLU A 67 -8.46 18.56 -33.94
N LYS A 68 -9.46 18.46 -34.83
CA LYS A 68 -9.50 19.26 -36.08
C LYS A 68 -9.66 20.75 -35.82
N THR A 69 -10.27 21.15 -34.70
CA THR A 69 -10.45 22.56 -34.33
C THR A 69 -9.17 23.13 -33.68
N ILE A 70 -8.29 22.25 -33.20
CA ILE A 70 -7.01 22.65 -32.61
C ILE A 70 -5.99 22.92 -33.73
N ALA A 71 -5.82 24.18 -34.11
CA ALA A 71 -4.84 24.54 -35.13
C ALA A 71 -3.40 24.26 -34.66
N PRO A 72 -2.49 23.71 -35.52
CA PRO A 72 -1.09 23.52 -35.17
C PRO A 72 -0.45 24.80 -34.61
N GLY A 73 0.21 24.68 -33.46
CA GLY A 73 0.85 25.80 -32.75
C GLY A 73 -0.14 26.66 -31.97
N SER A 74 -1.32 26.15 -31.60
CA SER A 74 -2.18 26.75 -30.59
C SER A 74 -1.46 26.86 -29.25
N PRO A 75 -1.48 28.01 -28.57
CA PRO A 75 -0.78 28.17 -27.29
C PRO A 75 -1.48 27.38 -26.19
N THR A 76 -0.69 26.79 -25.30
CA THR A 76 -1.17 26.19 -24.06
C THR A 76 -1.06 27.18 -22.91
N TYR A 77 -1.88 27.02 -21.88
CA TYR A 77 -1.78 27.78 -20.64
C TYR A 77 -2.07 26.88 -19.43
N ASP A 78 -1.40 27.22 -18.31
CA ASP A 78 -1.64 26.55 -17.03
C ASP A 78 -3.00 26.99 -16.48
N TYR A 79 -3.94 26.06 -16.43
CA TYR A 79 -5.30 26.33 -15.94
C TYR A 79 -5.32 26.64 -14.44
N GLN A 80 -4.47 25.99 -13.64
CA GLN A 80 -4.40 26.19 -12.19
C GLN A 80 -3.88 27.60 -11.88
N ALA A 81 -2.77 28.00 -12.51
CA ALA A 81 -2.22 29.33 -12.32
C ALA A 81 -3.24 30.42 -12.66
N MET A 82 -4.04 30.22 -13.71
CA MET A 82 -5.11 31.13 -14.10
C MET A 82 -6.26 31.15 -13.07
N ALA A 83 -6.71 30.00 -12.62
CA ALA A 83 -7.82 29.88 -11.67
C ALA A 83 -7.48 30.51 -10.30
N HIS A 84 -6.20 30.52 -9.91
CA HIS A 84 -5.71 31.19 -8.70
C HIS A 84 -5.47 32.72 -8.86
N GLY A 85 -6.00 33.31 -9.92
CA GLY A 85 -5.86 34.75 -10.16
C GLY A 85 -4.55 35.19 -10.86
N GLY A 86 -3.85 34.22 -11.45
CA GLY A 86 -2.56 34.44 -12.14
C GLY A 86 -2.61 35.04 -13.53
N GLY A 87 -3.71 35.67 -13.92
CA GLY A 87 -3.75 36.42 -15.18
C GLY A 87 -4.97 36.19 -16.05
N ALA A 88 -5.09 36.96 -17.12
CA ALA A 88 -6.11 36.79 -18.15
C ALA A 88 -5.72 35.61 -19.08
N LEU A 89 -6.72 34.94 -19.63
CA LEU A 89 -6.55 33.99 -20.73
C LEU A 89 -5.60 34.56 -21.80
N PRO A 90 -4.53 33.88 -22.18
CA PRO A 90 -3.70 34.33 -23.28
C PRO A 90 -4.53 34.40 -24.55
N ALA A 91 -4.57 35.63 -25.18
CA ALA A 91 -5.26 35.78 -26.44
C ALA A 91 -4.55 34.98 -27.52
N PRO A 92 -5.20 33.99 -28.15
CA PRO A 92 -4.57 33.19 -29.17
C PRO A 92 -4.34 34.03 -30.45
N PRO A 93 -3.35 33.68 -31.26
CA PRO A 93 -3.21 34.25 -32.59
C PRO A 93 -4.46 34.02 -33.44
N PRO A 94 -4.69 34.81 -34.49
CA PRO A 94 -5.85 34.63 -35.38
C PRO A 94 -5.93 33.19 -35.91
N GLY A 95 -7.11 32.59 -35.81
CA GLY A 95 -7.38 31.20 -36.27
C GLY A 95 -6.84 30.12 -35.34
N LYS A 96 -6.39 30.44 -34.11
CA LYS A 96 -5.96 29.51 -33.09
C LYS A 96 -6.77 29.67 -31.82
N ILE A 97 -6.78 28.63 -31.00
CA ILE A 97 -7.42 28.65 -29.67
C ILE A 97 -6.33 28.53 -28.59
N SER A 98 -6.63 28.96 -27.38
CA SER A 98 -5.78 28.69 -26.21
C SER A 98 -6.25 27.42 -25.52
N ILE A 99 -5.34 26.47 -25.34
CA ILE A 99 -5.64 25.14 -24.81
C ILE A 99 -5.31 25.13 -23.31
N PRO A 100 -6.30 24.90 -22.42
CA PRO A 100 -6.02 24.73 -21.00
C PRO A 100 -5.25 23.44 -20.76
N VAL A 101 -4.23 23.52 -19.93
CA VAL A 101 -3.47 22.36 -19.45
C VAL A 101 -3.65 22.26 -17.93
N TRP A 102 -4.12 21.13 -17.48
CA TRP A 102 -4.15 20.75 -16.08
C TRP A 102 -2.99 19.79 -15.84
N ASN A 103 -2.03 20.16 -15.02
CA ASN A 103 -0.86 19.34 -14.70
C ASN A 103 -0.75 19.14 -13.19
N ASP A 104 -1.72 18.46 -12.61
CA ASP A 104 -1.79 18.14 -11.20
C ASP A 104 -2.80 16.99 -10.99
N GLU A 105 -2.95 16.57 -9.74
CA GLU A 105 -3.98 15.61 -9.32
C GLU A 105 -5.38 16.09 -9.70
N ILE A 106 -6.17 15.20 -10.32
CA ILE A 106 -7.60 15.41 -10.52
C ILE A 106 -8.30 14.97 -9.22
N TYR A 107 -8.28 15.85 -8.23
CA TYR A 107 -8.86 15.58 -6.91
C TYR A 107 -10.39 15.62 -6.97
N PHE A 108 -11.05 14.57 -6.47
CA PHE A 108 -12.50 14.47 -6.47
C PHE A 108 -13.09 14.76 -5.08
N GLU A 109 -13.65 15.93 -4.91
CA GLU A 109 -14.11 16.46 -3.63
C GLU A 109 -15.24 15.67 -2.97
N HIS A 110 -16.10 15.02 -3.76
CA HIS A 110 -17.29 14.32 -3.27
C HIS A 110 -17.02 12.86 -2.82
N HIS A 111 -15.76 12.43 -2.71
CA HIS A 111 -15.42 11.04 -2.39
C HIS A 111 -14.39 10.90 -1.27
N ARG A 112 -14.26 11.88 -0.39
CA ARG A 112 -13.28 11.86 0.72
C ARG A 112 -13.52 10.73 1.73
N GLY A 113 -14.77 10.36 1.96
CA GLY A 113 -15.15 9.28 2.86
C GLY A 113 -14.74 7.90 2.38
N THR A 114 -14.64 7.72 1.07
CA THR A 114 -14.35 6.43 0.44
C THR A 114 -12.94 5.92 0.72
N TYR A 115 -12.02 6.77 1.19
CA TYR A 115 -10.68 6.32 1.57
C TYR A 115 -10.69 5.45 2.84
N THR A 116 -11.74 5.52 3.66
CA THR A 116 -11.79 4.83 4.96
C THR A 116 -12.97 3.88 5.11
N THR A 117 -14.16 4.22 4.55
CA THR A 117 -15.39 3.45 4.73
C THR A 117 -15.22 1.97 4.35
N GLN A 118 -15.76 1.04 5.17
CA GLN A 118 -15.63 -0.42 5.03
C GLN A 118 -14.17 -0.88 5.19
N ALA A 119 -13.58 -0.60 6.34
CA ALA A 119 -12.19 -0.86 6.65
C ALA A 119 -11.78 -2.33 6.47
N ASP A 120 -12.63 -3.28 6.86
CA ASP A 120 -12.37 -4.71 6.68
C ASP A 120 -12.33 -5.12 5.21
N HIS A 121 -13.18 -4.53 4.37
CA HIS A 121 -13.14 -4.76 2.93
C HIS A 121 -11.82 -4.25 2.33
N LYS A 122 -11.37 -3.05 2.72
CA LYS A 122 -10.09 -2.47 2.30
C LYS A 122 -8.89 -3.30 2.74
N ARG A 123 -8.95 -3.88 3.94
CA ARG A 123 -7.93 -4.82 4.40
C ARG A 123 -7.90 -6.08 3.53
N ASN A 124 -9.04 -6.68 3.24
CA ASN A 124 -9.13 -7.84 2.36
C ASN A 124 -8.61 -7.54 0.94
N MET A 125 -8.88 -6.35 0.40
CA MET A 125 -8.32 -5.90 -0.88
C MET A 125 -6.78 -5.92 -0.83
N ARG A 126 -6.17 -5.26 0.15
CA ARG A 126 -4.71 -5.19 0.32
C ARG A 126 -4.09 -6.58 0.50
N GLU A 127 -4.61 -7.36 1.41
CA GLU A 127 -4.11 -8.72 1.67
C GLU A 127 -4.23 -9.63 0.45
N SER A 128 -5.32 -9.51 -0.33
CA SER A 128 -5.50 -10.31 -1.55
C SER A 128 -4.46 -9.98 -2.62
N GLU A 129 -4.12 -8.71 -2.81
CA GLU A 129 -3.04 -8.30 -3.71
C GLU A 129 -1.70 -8.91 -3.28
N GLU A 130 -1.39 -8.86 -1.99
CA GLU A 130 -0.15 -9.41 -1.43
C GLU A 130 -0.08 -10.94 -1.56
N TRP A 131 -1.16 -11.64 -1.25
CA TRP A 131 -1.23 -13.11 -1.40
C TRP A 131 -1.05 -13.53 -2.85
N LEU A 132 -1.72 -12.85 -3.78
CA LEU A 132 -1.63 -13.15 -5.22
C LEU A 132 -0.22 -12.91 -5.75
N LEU A 133 0.38 -11.74 -5.49
CA LEU A 133 1.73 -11.42 -5.94
C LEU A 133 2.78 -12.35 -5.33
N ASN A 134 2.61 -12.78 -4.08
CA ASN A 134 3.49 -13.76 -3.45
C ASN A 134 3.29 -15.17 -4.04
N ALA A 135 2.04 -15.59 -4.26
CA ALA A 135 1.73 -16.89 -4.85
C ALA A 135 2.29 -17.01 -6.29
N GLU A 136 2.18 -15.93 -7.08
CA GLU A 136 2.80 -15.88 -8.42
C GLU A 136 4.32 -16.03 -8.37
N LYS A 137 5.00 -15.33 -7.44
CA LYS A 137 6.47 -15.44 -7.27
C LYS A 137 6.89 -16.85 -6.91
N TYR A 138 6.26 -17.44 -5.89
CA TYR A 138 6.56 -18.83 -5.50
C TYR A 138 6.27 -19.83 -6.64
N SER A 139 5.10 -19.68 -7.27
CA SER A 139 4.71 -20.58 -8.37
C SER A 139 5.62 -20.44 -9.59
N SER A 140 6.15 -19.23 -9.86
CA SER A 140 7.10 -19.00 -10.96
C SER A 140 8.44 -19.65 -10.71
N ILE A 141 8.94 -19.62 -9.47
CA ILE A 141 10.17 -20.32 -9.09
C ILE A 141 9.99 -21.82 -9.28
N ALA A 142 8.93 -22.40 -8.69
CA ALA A 142 8.64 -23.84 -8.80
C ALA A 142 8.36 -24.27 -10.25
N TRP A 143 7.73 -23.42 -11.05
CA TRP A 143 7.51 -23.68 -12.47
C TRP A 143 8.81 -23.77 -13.27
N LEU A 144 9.79 -22.91 -12.99
CA LEU A 144 11.12 -22.99 -13.60
C LEU A 144 11.86 -24.28 -13.23
N ASP A 145 11.53 -24.88 -12.08
CA ASP A 145 12.04 -26.18 -11.62
C ASP A 145 11.22 -27.37 -12.17
N GLY A 146 10.16 -27.12 -12.96
CA GLY A 146 9.35 -28.13 -13.65
C GLY A 146 7.97 -28.40 -13.04
N LEU A 147 7.57 -27.70 -11.98
CA LEU A 147 6.21 -27.83 -11.43
C LEU A 147 5.20 -27.12 -12.36
N SER A 148 4.00 -27.72 -12.49
CA SER A 148 2.92 -27.07 -13.25
C SER A 148 2.49 -25.75 -12.61
N TYR A 149 2.51 -24.66 -13.38
CA TYR A 149 2.04 -23.34 -12.93
C TYR A 149 0.52 -23.33 -12.73
N PRO A 150 -0.01 -22.87 -11.59
CA PRO A 150 -1.45 -22.89 -11.30
C PRO A 150 -2.20 -21.69 -11.95
N GLY A 151 -2.02 -21.47 -13.26
CA GLY A 151 -2.48 -20.29 -13.99
C GLY A 151 -3.98 -20.04 -13.86
N ASP A 152 -4.81 -21.08 -14.07
CA ASP A 152 -6.27 -20.94 -13.99
C ASP A 152 -6.74 -20.48 -12.60
N ALA A 153 -6.19 -21.08 -11.54
CA ALA A 153 -6.54 -20.75 -10.15
C ALA A 153 -6.12 -19.30 -9.79
N LEU A 154 -4.93 -18.87 -10.21
CA LEU A 154 -4.44 -17.52 -9.98
C LEU A 154 -5.25 -16.51 -10.79
N THR A 155 -5.56 -16.79 -12.05
CA THR A 155 -6.38 -15.92 -12.91
C THR A 155 -7.78 -15.73 -12.33
N GLU A 156 -8.45 -16.79 -11.90
CA GLU A 156 -9.77 -16.69 -11.26
C GLU A 156 -9.70 -15.93 -9.92
N SER A 157 -8.63 -16.11 -9.17
CA SER A 157 -8.41 -15.34 -7.93
C SER A 157 -8.18 -13.85 -8.21
N TRP A 158 -7.39 -13.50 -9.24
CA TRP A 158 -7.22 -12.12 -9.68
C TRP A 158 -8.54 -11.50 -10.14
N LYS A 159 -9.36 -12.21 -10.92
CA LYS A 159 -10.68 -11.72 -11.35
C LYS A 159 -11.58 -11.40 -10.15
N LYS A 160 -11.59 -12.24 -9.11
CA LYS A 160 -12.34 -11.98 -7.88
C LYS A 160 -11.81 -10.78 -7.10
N ALA A 161 -10.49 -10.69 -6.90
CA ALA A 161 -9.87 -9.55 -6.23
C ALA A 161 -10.18 -8.24 -6.96
N LEU A 162 -9.99 -8.20 -8.29
CA LEU A 162 -10.23 -7.02 -9.12
C LEU A 162 -11.73 -6.65 -9.20
N PHE A 163 -12.63 -7.66 -9.25
CA PHE A 163 -14.08 -7.40 -9.20
C PHE A 163 -14.47 -6.69 -7.90
N ASN A 164 -13.91 -7.13 -6.78
CA ASN A 164 -14.20 -6.54 -5.47
C ASN A 164 -13.48 -5.19 -5.23
N GLN A 165 -12.63 -4.75 -6.17
CA GLN A 165 -12.06 -3.39 -6.21
C GLN A 165 -12.91 -2.41 -7.03
N PHE A 166 -14.05 -2.86 -7.58
CA PHE A 166 -14.96 -1.99 -8.32
C PHE A 166 -15.35 -0.76 -7.50
N HIS A 167 -15.63 0.37 -8.17
CA HIS A 167 -15.66 1.70 -7.55
C HIS A 167 -16.60 1.84 -6.35
N ASP A 168 -17.74 1.13 -6.28
CA ASP A 168 -18.62 1.16 -5.10
C ASP A 168 -18.23 0.12 -4.04
N LEU A 169 -17.63 -1.00 -4.44
CA LEU A 169 -17.09 -1.99 -3.49
C LEU A 169 -15.81 -1.47 -2.84
N GLY A 170 -14.78 -1.16 -3.62
CA GLY A 170 -13.51 -0.64 -3.14
C GLY A 170 -13.63 0.68 -2.40
N ALA A 171 -14.57 1.54 -2.81
CA ALA A 171 -14.90 2.78 -2.14
C ALA A 171 -15.57 2.57 -0.76
N GLY A 172 -16.21 1.45 -0.53
CA GLY A 172 -16.98 1.22 0.70
C GLY A 172 -18.39 1.78 0.67
N SER A 173 -18.89 2.19 -0.49
CA SER A 173 -20.14 2.91 -0.68
C SER A 173 -21.31 2.03 -1.14
N GLY A 174 -21.20 0.73 -0.96
CA GLY A 174 -22.27 -0.22 -1.27
C GLY A 174 -23.13 -0.59 -0.06
N ILE A 175 -24.20 -1.34 -0.32
CA ILE A 175 -25.07 -1.88 0.76
C ILE A 175 -24.40 -3.08 1.44
N GLY A 176 -24.68 -3.30 2.71
CA GLY A 176 -23.99 -4.31 3.54
C GLY A 176 -24.00 -5.74 3.03
N ILE A 177 -24.97 -6.13 2.17
CA ILE A 177 -25.01 -7.49 1.61
C ILE A 177 -23.86 -7.77 0.64
N ILE A 178 -23.43 -6.77 -0.15
CA ILE A 178 -22.36 -6.97 -1.13
C ILE A 178 -21.01 -7.23 -0.46
N TYR A 179 -20.76 -6.69 0.74
CA TYR A 179 -19.54 -6.95 1.52
C TYR A 179 -19.51 -8.37 2.08
N LYS A 180 -20.68 -8.96 2.38
CA LYS A 180 -20.77 -10.38 2.74
C LYS A 180 -20.47 -11.30 1.54
N ASP A 181 -20.88 -10.91 0.35
CA ASP A 181 -20.55 -11.65 -0.87
C ASP A 181 -19.06 -11.49 -1.22
N ALA A 182 -18.52 -10.27 -1.12
CA ALA A 182 -17.09 -10.00 -1.28
C ALA A 182 -16.22 -10.80 -0.31
N GLN A 183 -16.66 -10.95 0.96
CA GLN A 183 -15.93 -11.77 1.94
C GLN A 183 -15.78 -13.22 1.49
N ARG A 184 -16.82 -13.82 0.88
CA ARG A 184 -16.72 -15.19 0.34
C ARG A 184 -15.72 -15.28 -0.82
N ASP A 185 -15.67 -14.25 -1.66
CA ASP A 185 -14.68 -14.18 -2.74
C ASP A 185 -13.26 -14.08 -2.18
N TYR A 186 -13.03 -13.23 -1.17
CA TYR A 186 -11.73 -13.11 -0.51
C TYR A 186 -11.32 -14.39 0.23
N ASP A 187 -12.26 -15.08 0.87
CA ASP A 187 -11.99 -16.38 1.51
C ASP A 187 -11.53 -17.41 0.46
N GLN A 188 -12.14 -17.41 -0.73
CA GLN A 188 -11.71 -18.25 -1.84
C GLN A 188 -10.33 -17.85 -2.37
N VAL A 189 -10.07 -16.55 -2.58
CA VAL A 189 -8.75 -16.03 -3.00
C VAL A 189 -7.68 -16.45 -1.99
N ARG A 190 -7.93 -16.28 -0.71
CA ARG A 190 -7.03 -16.71 0.37
C ARG A 190 -6.72 -18.19 0.28
N TRP A 191 -7.74 -19.03 0.17
CA TRP A 191 -7.57 -20.47 0.08
C TRP A 191 -6.75 -20.88 -1.15
N GLN A 192 -7.09 -20.35 -2.34
CA GLN A 192 -6.39 -20.70 -3.58
C GLN A 192 -4.92 -20.24 -3.58
N THR A 193 -4.65 -19.04 -3.08
CA THR A 193 -3.28 -18.52 -2.98
C THR A 193 -2.45 -19.24 -1.93
N GLN A 194 -3.04 -19.64 -0.81
CA GLN A 194 -2.38 -20.45 0.20
C GLN A 194 -2.03 -21.85 -0.34
N GLU A 195 -2.95 -22.49 -1.06
CA GLU A 195 -2.71 -23.80 -1.70
C GLU A 195 -1.59 -23.71 -2.74
N ALA A 196 -1.65 -22.69 -3.64
CA ALA A 196 -0.62 -22.47 -4.65
C ALA A 196 0.75 -22.20 -3.99
N SER A 197 0.79 -21.33 -2.98
CA SER A 197 2.02 -21.00 -2.25
C SER A 197 2.59 -22.21 -1.50
N SER A 198 1.75 -22.98 -0.82
CA SER A 198 2.20 -24.15 -0.07
C SER A 198 2.78 -25.21 -1.00
N ARG A 199 2.11 -25.47 -2.13
CA ARG A 199 2.58 -26.41 -3.14
C ARG A 199 3.93 -25.96 -3.74
N ALA A 200 4.05 -24.69 -4.09
CA ALA A 200 5.28 -24.14 -4.63
C ALA A 200 6.43 -24.16 -3.60
N LEU A 201 6.17 -23.77 -2.35
CA LEU A 201 7.19 -23.79 -1.30
C LEU A 201 7.65 -25.22 -0.97
N ASN A 202 6.78 -26.24 -1.06
CA ASN A 202 7.16 -27.64 -0.91
C ASN A 202 8.10 -28.11 -2.04
N ASP A 203 7.90 -27.62 -3.26
CA ASP A 203 8.79 -27.88 -4.38
C ASP A 203 10.13 -27.16 -4.23
N ILE A 204 10.09 -25.85 -3.93
CA ILE A 204 11.27 -25.01 -3.72
C ILE A 204 12.19 -25.57 -2.62
N GLN A 205 11.64 -26.10 -1.53
CA GLN A 205 12.45 -26.64 -0.43
C GLN A 205 13.15 -27.98 -0.78
N ALA A 206 12.57 -28.78 -1.68
CA ALA A 206 13.04 -30.13 -1.96
C ALA A 206 14.53 -30.23 -2.38
N PRO A 207 15.10 -29.34 -3.20
CA PRO A 207 16.52 -29.35 -3.53
C PRO A 207 17.43 -28.71 -2.48
N ILE A 208 16.91 -28.06 -1.43
CA ILE A 208 17.71 -27.34 -0.42
C ILE A 208 18.31 -28.33 0.57
N ASP A 209 19.61 -28.22 0.84
CA ASP A 209 20.22 -28.98 1.94
C ASP A 209 19.81 -28.42 3.29
N THR A 210 18.81 -29.06 3.91
CA THR A 210 18.27 -28.67 5.23
C THR A 210 18.82 -29.54 6.36
N HIS A 211 19.76 -30.45 6.08
CA HIS A 211 20.27 -31.41 7.06
C HIS A 211 21.03 -30.73 8.20
N ALA A 212 20.54 -30.91 9.42
CA ALA A 212 21.25 -30.51 10.63
C ALA A 212 20.96 -31.49 11.77
N ALA A 213 22.02 -32.11 12.30
CA ALA A 213 21.89 -33.14 13.34
C ALA A 213 21.28 -32.56 14.64
N GLY A 214 20.14 -33.13 15.05
CA GLY A 214 19.46 -32.76 16.31
C GLY A 214 18.75 -31.40 16.28
N ALA A 215 18.56 -30.81 15.11
CA ALA A 215 17.84 -29.56 14.92
C ALA A 215 16.63 -29.73 14.00
N VAL A 216 15.66 -28.82 14.10
CA VAL A 216 14.52 -28.71 13.22
C VAL A 216 14.78 -27.55 12.24
N PRO A 217 14.83 -27.80 10.93
CA PRO A 217 15.08 -26.75 9.96
C PRO A 217 13.86 -25.86 9.73
N ILE A 218 14.13 -24.59 9.50
CA ILE A 218 13.16 -23.55 9.20
C ILE A 218 13.61 -22.83 7.92
N LEU A 219 12.74 -22.77 6.94
CA LEU A 219 12.95 -21.97 5.74
C LEU A 219 12.28 -20.60 5.91
N VAL A 220 13.05 -19.51 5.81
CA VAL A 220 12.52 -18.16 5.82
C VAL A 220 12.65 -17.57 4.43
N PHE A 221 11.53 -17.16 3.84
CA PHE A 221 11.45 -16.61 2.51
C PHE A 221 11.18 -15.09 2.51
N ASN A 222 11.90 -14.36 1.64
CA ASN A 222 11.71 -12.95 1.35
C ASN A 222 11.17 -12.81 -0.08
N THR A 223 10.01 -12.21 -0.25
CA THR A 223 9.38 -11.99 -1.57
C THR A 223 9.68 -10.62 -2.18
N LEU A 224 10.44 -9.76 -1.48
CA LEU A 224 10.83 -8.44 -1.97
C LEU A 224 12.17 -8.47 -2.70
N SER A 225 12.38 -7.53 -3.60
CA SER A 225 13.51 -7.50 -4.55
C SER A 225 14.81 -6.92 -3.98
N TRP A 226 14.96 -6.90 -2.67
CA TRP A 226 16.21 -6.54 -1.97
C TRP A 226 16.45 -7.44 -0.77
N GLN A 227 17.70 -7.59 -0.39
CA GLN A 227 18.07 -8.26 0.85
C GLN A 227 17.54 -7.47 2.05
N ARG A 228 16.90 -8.14 3.00
CA ARG A 228 16.36 -7.47 4.18
C ARG A 228 16.42 -8.31 5.43
N SER A 229 16.39 -7.62 6.56
CA SER A 229 16.20 -8.19 7.90
C SER A 229 14.79 -7.89 8.39
N GLY A 230 14.28 -8.66 9.35
CA GLY A 230 12.98 -8.39 9.95
C GLY A 230 12.49 -9.53 10.84
N LEU A 231 11.41 -9.25 11.53
CA LEU A 231 10.73 -10.24 12.36
C LEU A 231 9.97 -11.24 11.53
N ALA A 232 10.08 -12.52 11.88
CA ALA A 232 9.30 -13.62 11.30
C ALA A 232 8.62 -14.41 12.42
N GLU A 233 7.35 -14.70 12.23
CA GLU A 233 6.60 -15.59 13.13
C GLU A 233 6.58 -17.00 12.59
N ILE A 234 6.74 -18.00 13.48
CA ILE A 234 6.72 -19.41 13.13
C ILE A 234 6.23 -20.27 14.29
N THR A 235 5.46 -21.31 13.96
CA THR A 235 5.21 -22.41 14.88
C THR A 235 6.21 -23.54 14.58
N VAL A 236 6.98 -23.94 15.58
CA VAL A 236 7.99 -25.01 15.48
C VAL A 236 7.53 -26.22 16.27
N GLU A 237 7.46 -27.38 15.61
CA GLU A 237 7.21 -28.67 16.23
C GLU A 237 8.55 -29.39 16.51
N MET A 238 8.91 -29.49 17.77
CA MET A 238 10.13 -30.18 18.19
C MET A 238 9.90 -31.69 18.37
N PRO A 239 10.90 -32.55 18.12
CA PRO A 239 10.76 -34.00 18.31
C PRO A 239 10.46 -34.44 19.76
N SER A 240 10.82 -33.61 20.72
CA SER A 240 10.55 -33.80 22.15
C SER A 240 10.36 -32.47 22.87
N ALA A 241 9.58 -32.49 23.95
CA ALA A 241 9.40 -31.31 24.80
C ALA A 241 10.75 -30.84 25.37
N SER A 242 10.93 -29.50 25.43
CA SER A 242 12.13 -28.83 25.97
C SER A 242 11.70 -27.67 26.86
N ASP A 243 12.58 -27.28 27.79
CA ASP A 243 12.38 -26.08 28.63
C ASP A 243 12.49 -24.75 27.84
N GLY A 244 12.62 -24.85 26.54
CA GLY A 244 12.67 -23.76 25.56
C GLY A 244 13.44 -24.18 24.32
N ILE A 245 13.40 -23.33 23.32
CA ILE A 245 14.14 -23.54 22.06
C ILE A 245 14.90 -22.28 21.70
N SER A 246 15.94 -22.44 20.91
CA SER A 246 16.73 -21.35 20.32
C SER A 246 16.80 -21.52 18.81
N ILE A 247 16.87 -20.41 18.09
CA ILE A 247 17.03 -20.41 16.65
C ILE A 247 18.48 -20.05 16.31
N LEU A 248 19.06 -20.78 15.40
CA LEU A 248 20.43 -20.61 14.91
C LEU A 248 20.43 -20.31 13.42
N ASP A 249 21.38 -19.50 12.96
CA ASP A 249 21.70 -19.34 11.54
C ASP A 249 22.54 -20.53 11.01
N ALA A 250 22.87 -20.50 9.73
CA ALA A 250 23.71 -21.51 9.06
C ALA A 250 25.14 -21.62 9.65
N ASN A 251 25.61 -20.61 10.36
CA ASN A 251 26.93 -20.57 11.01
C ASN A 251 26.84 -20.95 12.50
N ASN A 252 25.69 -21.41 12.98
CA ASN A 252 25.39 -21.72 14.38
C ASN A 252 25.40 -20.48 15.31
N HIS A 253 25.26 -19.26 14.79
CA HIS A 253 25.03 -18.09 15.61
C HIS A 253 23.59 -18.08 16.12
N VAL A 254 23.42 -17.74 17.41
CA VAL A 254 22.10 -17.63 18.02
C VAL A 254 21.42 -16.37 17.50
N LEU A 255 20.23 -16.53 16.91
CA LEU A 255 19.40 -15.39 16.51
C LEU A 255 18.51 -14.94 17.67
N PRO A 256 18.28 -13.62 17.80
CA PRO A 256 17.29 -13.09 18.72
C PRO A 256 15.93 -13.74 18.46
N SER A 257 15.36 -14.39 19.47
CA SER A 257 14.09 -15.08 19.32
C SER A 257 13.34 -15.14 20.65
N GLN A 258 12.01 -15.22 20.54
CA GLN A 258 11.09 -15.19 21.67
C GLN A 258 9.97 -16.19 21.46
N ILE A 259 9.67 -16.98 22.51
CA ILE A 259 8.48 -17.82 22.54
C ILE A 259 7.28 -16.92 22.88
N LEU A 260 6.32 -16.79 21.95
CA LEU A 260 5.08 -16.05 22.14
C LEU A 260 4.06 -16.88 22.92
N SER A 261 3.93 -18.15 22.58
CA SER A 261 3.09 -19.11 23.29
C SER A 261 3.61 -20.54 23.16
N SER A 262 3.39 -21.33 24.19
CA SER A 262 3.63 -22.78 24.18
C SER A 262 2.78 -23.42 25.28
N ASP A 263 2.19 -24.58 25.02
CA ASP A 263 1.49 -25.33 26.04
C ASP A 263 2.49 -26.16 26.86
N ARG A 264 2.26 -26.27 28.17
CA ARG A 264 3.14 -27.05 29.05
C ARG A 264 3.16 -28.51 28.63
N GLY A 265 4.37 -29.02 28.37
CA GLY A 265 4.59 -30.42 27.99
C GLY A 265 4.27 -30.74 26.54
N THR A 266 4.00 -29.70 25.70
CA THR A 266 3.89 -29.88 24.26
C THR A 266 5.25 -29.75 23.58
N THR A 267 5.29 -30.20 22.35
CA THR A 267 6.44 -30.03 21.44
C THR A 267 6.30 -28.83 20.55
N SER A 268 5.14 -28.11 20.61
CA SER A 268 4.78 -26.99 19.76
C SER A 268 5.14 -25.64 20.39
N TYR A 269 5.87 -24.81 19.68
CA TYR A 269 6.31 -23.50 20.12
C TYR A 269 5.99 -22.44 19.07
N HIS A 270 5.12 -21.48 19.40
CA HIS A 270 4.89 -20.31 18.58
C HIS A 270 5.91 -19.25 18.92
N MET A 271 6.70 -18.82 17.94
CA MET A 271 7.87 -17.98 18.13
C MET A 271 7.89 -16.76 17.23
N LEU A 272 8.55 -15.71 17.73
CA LEU A 272 9.03 -14.55 16.97
C LEU A 272 10.55 -14.65 16.87
N VAL A 273 11.10 -14.41 15.68
CA VAL A 273 12.53 -14.49 15.37
C VAL A 273 12.96 -13.27 14.61
N ASP A 274 14.03 -12.60 15.02
CA ASP A 274 14.67 -11.53 14.23
C ASP A 274 15.65 -12.17 13.25
N VAL A 275 15.25 -12.21 11.98
CA VAL A 275 16.02 -12.84 10.90
C VAL A 275 16.80 -11.79 10.14
N LYS A 276 18.12 -12.01 10.03
CA LYS A 276 19.03 -11.07 9.36
C LYS A 276 19.30 -11.50 7.92
N ASP A 277 19.41 -10.50 7.06
CA ASP A 277 19.96 -10.61 5.70
C ASP A 277 19.33 -11.73 4.84
N VAL A 278 17.99 -11.79 4.82
CA VAL A 278 17.29 -12.72 3.94
C VAL A 278 17.41 -12.22 2.49
N PRO A 279 17.96 -13.06 1.56
CA PRO A 279 18.21 -12.64 0.18
C PRO A 279 16.98 -12.13 -0.57
N SER A 280 17.23 -11.32 -1.60
CA SER A 280 16.22 -10.78 -2.52
C SER A 280 15.46 -11.89 -3.24
N VAL A 281 14.14 -11.86 -3.24
CA VAL A 281 13.23 -12.90 -3.77
C VAL A 281 13.89 -14.27 -3.61
N GLY A 282 14.09 -14.65 -2.36
CA GLY A 282 14.92 -15.78 -2.01
C GLY A 282 14.69 -16.27 -0.59
N TYR A 283 15.55 -17.16 -0.15
CA TYR A 283 15.38 -17.81 1.15
C TYR A 283 16.67 -17.87 1.97
N LYS A 284 16.47 -18.15 3.27
CA LYS A 284 17.50 -18.49 4.23
C LYS A 284 17.03 -19.63 5.11
N VAL A 285 17.89 -20.62 5.36
CA VAL A 285 17.61 -21.74 6.27
C VAL A 285 18.11 -21.39 7.66
N LEU A 286 17.26 -21.61 8.65
CA LEU A 286 17.55 -21.51 10.07
C LEU A 286 17.32 -22.87 10.75
N HIS A 287 17.81 -23.03 11.98
CA HIS A 287 17.72 -24.28 12.72
C HIS A 287 17.19 -24.03 14.13
N ALA A 288 16.07 -24.64 14.47
CA ALA A 288 15.58 -24.68 15.84
C ALA A 288 16.25 -25.82 16.62
N VAL A 289 16.81 -25.49 17.78
CA VAL A 289 17.46 -26.46 18.66
C VAL A 289 16.86 -26.42 20.05
N PRO A 290 16.84 -27.54 20.80
CA PRO A 290 16.34 -27.56 22.17
C PRO A 290 17.23 -26.74 23.11
N GLY A 291 16.61 -26.16 24.13
CA GLY A 291 17.27 -25.36 25.16
C GLY A 291 17.36 -23.88 24.81
N ARG A 292 17.32 -23.05 25.85
CA ARG A 292 17.46 -21.59 25.72
C ARG A 292 18.93 -21.20 25.70
N LYS A 293 19.37 -20.53 24.66
CA LYS A 293 20.66 -19.90 24.53
C LYS A 293 20.53 -18.39 24.67
N PRO A 294 21.37 -17.71 25.44
CA PRO A 294 21.33 -16.26 25.57
C PRO A 294 21.75 -15.58 24.25
N PHE A 295 21.18 -14.43 23.98
CA PHE A 295 21.61 -13.50 22.94
C PHE A 295 21.70 -12.09 23.53
N ALA A 296 22.50 -11.22 22.92
CA ALA A 296 22.59 -9.83 23.31
C ALA A 296 21.40 -9.07 22.72
N SER A 297 20.81 -8.16 23.48
CA SER A 297 19.76 -7.25 23.05
C SER A 297 20.14 -5.82 23.38
N ASP A 298 19.83 -4.90 22.48
CA ASP A 298 19.98 -3.46 22.70
C ASP A 298 18.73 -2.82 23.34
N LEU A 299 17.66 -3.61 23.51
CA LEU A 299 16.37 -3.14 24.01
C LEU A 299 16.44 -2.89 25.53
N LYS A 300 16.05 -1.70 25.93
CA LYS A 300 15.97 -1.25 27.33
C LYS A 300 14.57 -0.75 27.64
N VAL A 301 14.12 -1.05 28.84
CA VAL A 301 12.84 -0.60 29.36
C VAL A 301 13.02 0.10 30.68
N ASN A 302 12.52 1.31 30.80
CA ASN A 302 12.48 2.07 32.04
C ASN A 302 11.10 2.66 32.25
N ALA A 303 10.29 2.06 33.11
CA ALA A 303 8.88 2.37 33.32
C ALA A 303 8.11 2.33 31.97
N LEU A 304 7.59 3.46 31.51
CA LEU A 304 6.87 3.61 30.22
C LEU A 304 7.76 4.25 29.13
N THR A 305 9.06 4.02 29.20
CA THR A 305 10.03 4.40 28.17
C THR A 305 10.68 3.13 27.62
N LEU A 306 10.56 2.93 26.32
CA LEU A 306 11.21 1.87 25.54
C LEU A 306 12.37 2.49 24.76
N GLU A 307 13.51 1.82 24.75
CA GLU A 307 14.71 2.33 24.08
C GLU A 307 15.51 1.18 23.46
N ASN A 308 15.98 1.37 22.23
CA ASN A 308 16.97 0.52 21.58
C ASN A 308 18.16 1.36 21.07
N SER A 309 18.96 0.85 20.14
CA SER A 309 20.09 1.59 19.56
C SER A 309 19.65 2.74 18.64
N PHE A 310 18.45 2.68 18.07
CA PHE A 310 17.92 3.66 17.11
C PHE A 310 17.02 4.68 17.79
N LEU A 311 16.06 4.22 18.58
CA LEU A 311 14.95 5.02 19.06
C LEU A 311 14.83 5.00 20.59
N ARG A 312 14.21 6.05 21.11
CA ARG A 312 13.64 6.09 22.45
C ARG A 312 12.21 6.63 22.35
N VAL A 313 11.23 5.85 22.81
CA VAL A 313 9.82 6.23 22.86
C VAL A 313 9.34 6.28 24.30
N THR A 314 8.65 7.37 24.68
CA THR A 314 8.10 7.58 26.02
C THR A 314 6.60 7.80 25.93
N VAL A 315 5.85 7.08 26.77
CA VAL A 315 4.38 7.16 26.86
C VAL A 315 3.99 7.76 28.20
N ASP A 316 3.10 8.74 28.18
CA ASP A 316 2.56 9.38 29.36
C ASP A 316 1.56 8.47 30.09
N PRO A 317 1.69 8.21 31.40
CA PRO A 317 0.82 7.31 32.13
C PRO A 317 -0.61 7.83 32.34
N SER A 318 -0.84 9.13 32.22
CA SER A 318 -2.14 9.77 32.47
C SER A 318 -2.99 9.97 31.22
N THR A 319 -2.36 10.09 30.06
CA THR A 319 -3.01 10.38 28.79
C THR A 319 -2.83 9.29 27.74
N GLY A 320 -1.84 8.41 27.92
CA GLY A 320 -1.46 7.42 26.92
C GLY A 320 -0.84 8.03 25.65
N CYS A 321 -0.52 9.33 25.67
CA CYS A 321 0.18 10.00 24.57
C CYS A 321 1.63 9.53 24.46
N ILE A 322 2.13 9.43 23.25
CA ILE A 322 3.57 9.40 23.02
C ILE A 322 4.08 10.84 23.20
N THR A 323 4.86 11.09 24.25
CA THR A 323 5.37 12.43 24.57
C THR A 323 6.78 12.67 24.07
N SER A 324 7.47 11.60 23.65
CA SER A 324 8.78 11.67 22.99
C SER A 324 8.93 10.48 22.04
N LEU A 325 9.33 10.77 20.83
CA LEU A 325 9.79 9.82 19.83
C LEU A 325 11.14 10.33 19.31
N TYR A 326 12.19 9.93 19.99
CA TYR A 326 13.54 10.46 19.80
C TYR A 326 14.38 9.53 18.94
N ASP A 327 14.81 10.02 17.79
CA ASP A 327 15.82 9.37 16.95
C ASP A 327 17.21 9.58 17.55
N LYS A 328 17.74 8.54 18.17
CA LYS A 328 19.03 8.56 18.86
C LYS A 328 20.20 8.61 17.90
N LYS A 329 20.03 8.01 16.72
CA LYS A 329 21.09 7.94 15.72
C LYS A 329 21.34 9.31 15.07
N HIS A 330 20.30 10.11 14.89
CA HIS A 330 20.39 11.42 14.29
C HIS A 330 20.17 12.57 15.28
N ASN A 331 19.99 12.24 16.59
CA ASN A 331 19.86 13.19 17.68
C ASN A 331 18.70 14.18 17.49
N PHE A 332 17.50 13.67 17.18
CA PHE A 332 16.34 14.47 16.83
C PHE A 332 15.07 14.01 17.56
N GLU A 333 14.28 14.96 18.10
CA GLU A 333 12.93 14.70 18.61
C GLU A 333 11.92 14.91 17.49
N SER A 334 11.17 13.86 17.15
CA SER A 334 10.23 13.88 16.02
C SER A 334 8.93 14.59 16.31
N LEU A 335 8.56 14.67 17.59
CA LEU A 335 7.32 15.34 18.00
C LEU A 335 7.58 16.81 18.34
N ALA A 336 6.61 17.66 18.06
CA ALA A 336 6.63 19.05 18.49
C ALA A 336 6.69 19.16 20.02
N ALA A 337 7.36 20.16 20.55
CA ALA A 337 7.54 20.34 21.97
C ALA A 337 6.21 20.39 22.75
N GLY A 338 6.06 19.50 23.74
CA GLY A 338 4.85 19.39 24.55
C GLY A 338 3.65 18.76 23.82
N ALA A 339 3.85 18.20 22.64
CA ALA A 339 2.78 17.57 21.87
C ALA A 339 2.39 16.18 22.40
N CYS A 340 1.21 15.75 22.01
CA CYS A 340 0.71 14.40 22.20
C CYS A 340 0.78 13.67 20.85
N GLY A 341 1.78 12.82 20.65
CA GLY A 341 1.83 11.90 19.52
C GLY A 341 0.90 10.71 19.73
N ASN A 342 0.39 10.15 18.68
CA ASN A 342 -0.62 9.09 18.70
C ASN A 342 -1.91 9.48 19.45
N GLN A 343 -2.28 10.76 19.35
CA GLN A 343 -3.52 11.23 19.95
C GLN A 343 -4.73 10.74 19.13
N LEU A 344 -5.60 9.97 19.74
CA LEU A 344 -6.88 9.62 19.14
C LEU A 344 -7.80 10.84 19.14
N GLN A 345 -8.29 11.21 17.97
CA GLN A 345 -9.16 12.34 17.73
C GLN A 345 -10.45 11.89 17.05
N THR A 346 -11.60 12.30 17.59
CA THR A 346 -12.91 12.05 17.00
C THR A 346 -13.49 13.31 16.40
N PHE A 347 -14.23 13.13 15.32
CA PHE A 347 -14.93 14.19 14.59
C PHE A 347 -16.37 13.76 14.33
N HIS A 348 -17.30 14.69 14.41
CA HIS A 348 -18.67 14.44 13.98
C HIS A 348 -18.72 14.42 12.46
N ASP A 349 -19.05 13.25 11.89
CA ASP A 349 -18.97 12.94 10.47
C ASP A 349 -20.35 12.56 9.92
N HIS A 350 -21.23 13.54 9.83
CA HIS A 350 -22.56 13.39 9.27
C HIS A 350 -22.73 14.29 8.05
N SER A 351 -22.36 13.75 6.90
CA SER A 351 -22.59 14.43 5.62
C SER A 351 -24.10 14.58 5.35
N TRP A 352 -24.48 15.67 4.70
CA TRP A 352 -25.87 15.97 4.34
C TRP A 352 -26.48 14.94 3.40
N VAL A 353 -25.64 14.34 2.55
CA VAL A 353 -26.04 13.30 1.60
C VAL A 353 -24.90 12.31 1.46
N GLU A 354 -25.22 11.05 1.17
CA GLU A 354 -24.24 10.04 0.76
C GLU A 354 -23.12 9.87 1.81
N THR A 355 -23.52 9.51 3.03
CA THR A 355 -22.61 9.51 4.18
C THR A 355 -21.39 8.59 4.02
N ALA A 356 -21.48 7.51 3.24
CA ALA A 356 -20.33 6.65 2.94
C ALA A 356 -19.32 7.33 2.02
N TRP A 357 -19.75 8.17 1.08
CA TRP A 357 -18.90 8.84 0.09
C TRP A 357 -18.21 10.07 0.65
N ASN A 358 -18.96 10.92 1.39
CA ASN A 358 -18.53 12.26 1.70
C ASN A 358 -18.05 12.45 3.13
N ILE A 359 -17.10 13.37 3.28
CA ILE A 359 -16.77 14.12 4.48
C ILE A 359 -16.97 15.59 4.12
N ASP A 360 -17.87 16.27 4.83
CA ASP A 360 -18.20 17.66 4.51
C ASP A 360 -17.06 18.62 4.89
N PRO A 361 -16.87 19.73 4.14
CA PRO A 361 -15.99 20.81 4.56
C PRO A 361 -16.34 21.30 5.96
N GLY A 362 -15.33 21.55 6.79
CA GLY A 362 -15.52 21.97 8.18
C GLY A 362 -15.62 20.84 9.20
N THR A 363 -15.76 19.57 8.78
CA THR A 363 -15.77 18.42 9.71
C THR A 363 -14.55 18.42 10.64
N PHE A 364 -13.38 18.81 10.14
CA PHE A 364 -12.14 18.81 10.93
C PHE A 364 -11.87 20.11 11.71
N ASP A 365 -12.79 21.06 11.70
CA ASP A 365 -12.65 22.29 12.48
C ASP A 365 -12.95 22.09 13.96
N HIS A 366 -13.67 21.00 14.31
CA HIS A 366 -14.08 20.69 15.67
C HIS A 366 -13.57 19.32 16.10
N VAL A 367 -12.34 19.29 16.62
CA VAL A 367 -11.73 18.07 17.14
C VAL A 367 -12.17 17.79 18.58
N THR A 368 -12.50 16.53 18.85
CA THR A 368 -12.68 16.01 20.21
C THR A 368 -11.61 14.96 20.48
N PRO A 369 -10.57 15.30 21.26
CA PRO A 369 -9.52 14.32 21.59
C PRO A 369 -10.05 13.32 22.63
N ILE A 370 -9.68 12.04 22.47
CA ILE A 370 -9.89 11.02 23.50
C ILE A 370 -8.72 11.10 24.48
N THR A 371 -8.93 11.74 25.63
CA THR A 371 -7.88 12.01 26.63
C THR A 371 -7.89 11.05 27.81
N GLU A 372 -9.06 10.49 28.14
CA GLU A 372 -9.19 9.57 29.27
C GLU A 372 -8.60 8.20 28.93
N VAL A 373 -7.93 7.59 29.88
CA VAL A 373 -7.37 6.25 29.78
C VAL A 373 -7.84 5.37 30.93
N ASP A 374 -8.15 4.12 30.64
CA ASP A 374 -8.46 3.11 31.67
C ASP A 374 -7.16 2.58 32.30
N SER A 375 -6.14 2.41 31.46
CA SER A 375 -4.80 2.02 31.93
C SER A 375 -3.71 2.26 30.89
N VAL A 376 -2.49 2.55 31.37
CA VAL A 376 -1.25 2.53 30.59
C VAL A 376 -0.29 1.61 31.30
N LYS A 377 0.14 0.51 30.67
CA LYS A 377 0.93 -0.54 31.32
C LYS A 377 1.98 -1.13 30.36
N LEU A 378 3.14 -1.42 30.88
CA LEU A 378 4.07 -2.35 30.26
C LEU A 378 3.45 -3.76 30.35
N VAL A 379 3.11 -4.37 29.22
CA VAL A 379 2.48 -5.70 29.15
C VAL A 379 3.42 -6.79 28.67
N GLU A 380 4.48 -6.39 27.98
CA GLU A 380 5.52 -7.30 27.52
C GLU A 380 6.89 -6.66 27.68
N GLN A 381 7.82 -7.42 28.23
CA GLN A 381 9.22 -7.04 28.35
C GLN A 381 10.09 -8.27 28.12
N ASN A 382 10.53 -8.42 26.88
CA ASN A 382 11.42 -9.50 26.45
C ASN A 382 12.64 -8.91 25.74
N PRO A 383 13.73 -9.65 25.61
CA PRO A 383 14.91 -9.13 24.91
C PRO A 383 14.67 -8.77 23.45
N LEU A 384 13.68 -9.36 22.80
CA LEU A 384 13.37 -9.10 21.38
C LEU A 384 12.35 -7.99 21.20
N ARG A 385 11.39 -7.86 22.13
CA ARG A 385 10.29 -6.92 22.01
C ARG A 385 9.80 -6.44 23.38
N ALA A 386 9.43 -5.17 23.45
CA ALA A 386 8.74 -4.60 24.60
C ALA A 386 7.46 -3.86 24.14
N VAL A 387 6.38 -3.98 24.92
CA VAL A 387 5.06 -3.47 24.56
C VAL A 387 4.45 -2.68 25.71
N ILE A 388 4.10 -1.42 25.44
CA ILE A 388 3.27 -0.60 26.31
C ILE A 388 1.86 -0.62 25.77
N ARG A 389 0.91 -1.12 26.57
CA ARG A 389 -0.51 -1.14 26.26
C ARG A 389 -1.22 0.07 26.83
N VAL A 390 -1.92 0.80 25.98
CA VAL A 390 -2.86 1.86 26.32
C VAL A 390 -4.28 1.35 26.11
N ALA A 391 -5.03 1.20 27.19
CA ALA A 391 -6.45 0.85 27.13
C ALA A 391 -7.30 2.06 27.48
N ARG A 392 -8.36 2.28 26.72
CA ARG A 392 -9.32 3.38 26.93
C ARG A 392 -10.69 3.01 26.44
N HIS A 393 -11.69 3.73 26.89
CA HIS A 393 -13.02 3.70 26.33
C HIS A 393 -13.47 5.11 25.94
N TRP A 394 -14.39 5.19 25.00
CA TRP A 394 -15.03 6.45 24.63
C TRP A 394 -16.43 6.15 24.14
N GLN A 395 -17.44 6.76 24.78
CA GLN A 395 -18.84 6.46 24.54
C GLN A 395 -19.14 4.94 24.64
N ASN A 396 -19.49 4.28 23.51
CA ASN A 396 -19.82 2.86 23.47
C ASN A 396 -18.66 1.97 23.02
N SER A 397 -17.52 2.57 22.68
CA SER A 397 -16.38 1.89 22.04
C SER A 397 -15.24 1.67 23.03
N LYS A 398 -14.47 0.59 22.78
CA LYS A 398 -13.28 0.25 23.57
C LYS A 398 -12.07 0.21 22.66
N PHE A 399 -10.94 0.67 23.19
CA PHE A 399 -9.68 0.78 22.47
C PHE A 399 -8.58 0.10 23.24
N GLN A 400 -7.79 -0.70 22.56
CA GLN A 400 -6.51 -1.19 23.01
C GLN A 400 -5.47 -0.85 21.96
N GLN A 401 -4.44 -0.12 22.36
CA GLN A 401 -3.30 0.20 21.50
C GLN A 401 -2.02 -0.36 22.13
N ASP A 402 -1.32 -1.19 21.40
CA ASP A 402 -0.05 -1.77 21.81
C ASP A 402 1.09 -1.02 21.09
N ILE A 403 1.79 -0.17 21.83
CA ILE A 403 2.95 0.59 21.37
C ILE A 403 4.18 -0.29 21.56
N THR A 404 4.77 -0.72 20.48
CA THR A 404 5.78 -1.77 20.43
C THR A 404 7.11 -1.22 19.90
N LEU A 405 8.19 -1.48 20.65
CA LEU A 405 9.55 -1.30 20.15
C LEU A 405 10.26 -2.64 20.16
N SER A 406 10.82 -3.02 19.02
CA SER A 406 11.62 -4.23 18.89
C SER A 406 13.11 -3.96 18.94
N GLU A 407 13.86 -4.98 19.30
CA GLU A 407 15.32 -4.97 19.25
C GLU A 407 15.77 -4.60 17.84
N ASN A 408 16.75 -3.71 17.75
CA ASN A 408 17.36 -3.29 16.49
C ASN A 408 16.38 -2.75 15.43
N SER A 409 15.21 -2.24 15.85
CA SER A 409 14.21 -1.61 14.97
C SER A 409 14.38 -0.09 14.94
N ASP A 410 14.26 0.50 13.76
CA ASP A 410 14.26 1.94 13.54
C ASP A 410 12.83 2.54 13.43
N GLN A 411 11.80 1.74 13.73
CA GLN A 411 10.40 2.15 13.79
C GLN A 411 9.72 1.69 15.08
N VAL A 412 8.63 2.36 15.43
CA VAL A 412 7.71 1.98 16.53
C VAL A 412 6.41 1.52 15.91
N ASP A 413 5.98 0.30 16.22
CA ASP A 413 4.73 -0.25 15.74
C ASP A 413 3.59 0.06 16.73
N VAL A 414 2.41 0.40 16.21
CA VAL A 414 1.18 0.61 16.99
C VAL A 414 0.12 -0.35 16.47
N VAL A 415 -0.17 -1.39 17.25
CA VAL A 415 -1.22 -2.36 16.95
C VAL A 415 -2.49 -1.96 17.65
N ASN A 416 -3.59 -1.96 16.94
CA ASN A 416 -4.89 -1.52 17.44
C ASN A 416 -5.89 -2.67 17.44
N ASP A 417 -6.52 -2.89 18.57
CA ASP A 417 -7.73 -3.69 18.75
C ASP A 417 -8.85 -2.78 19.26
N ILE A 418 -9.84 -2.52 18.43
CA ILE A 418 -10.93 -1.58 18.72
C ILE A 418 -12.25 -2.29 18.58
N ASP A 419 -13.10 -2.23 19.62
CA ASP A 419 -14.50 -2.62 19.54
C ASP A 419 -15.33 -1.37 19.30
N TRP A 420 -15.66 -1.10 18.01
CA TRP A 420 -16.22 0.17 17.54
C TRP A 420 -17.73 0.14 17.43
N HIS A 421 -18.41 1.04 18.14
CA HIS A 421 -19.89 1.07 18.21
C HIS A 421 -20.50 2.46 17.96
N GLU A 422 -19.75 3.36 17.36
CA GLU A 422 -20.22 4.72 17.11
C GLU A 422 -21.00 4.85 15.79
N THR A 423 -21.67 6.00 15.62
CA THR A 423 -22.38 6.36 14.40
C THR A 423 -22.11 7.83 14.08
N TYR A 424 -21.82 8.13 12.81
CA TYR A 424 -21.44 9.47 12.36
C TYR A 424 -20.22 10.03 13.09
N VAL A 425 -19.27 9.15 13.38
CA VAL A 425 -18.00 9.52 14.01
C VAL A 425 -16.86 9.04 13.13
N LEU A 426 -15.92 9.95 12.87
CA LEU A 426 -14.65 9.65 12.23
C LEU A 426 -13.54 9.69 13.29
N LEU A 427 -12.67 8.69 13.27
CA LEU A 427 -11.56 8.53 14.21
C LEU A 427 -10.23 8.68 13.47
N LYS A 428 -9.34 9.54 14.00
CA LYS A 428 -7.96 9.70 13.51
C LYS A 428 -6.94 9.50 14.63
N ALA A 429 -5.73 9.06 14.23
CA ALA A 429 -4.52 9.18 15.04
C ALA A 429 -3.72 10.39 14.55
N ALA A 430 -3.35 11.29 15.47
CA ALA A 430 -2.69 12.55 15.16
C ALA A 430 -1.25 12.57 15.68
N PHE A 431 -0.35 13.13 14.86
CA PHE A 431 1.07 13.28 15.13
C PHE A 431 1.49 14.73 14.85
N PRO A 432 1.51 15.60 15.87
CA PRO A 432 2.12 16.92 15.73
C PRO A 432 3.64 16.79 15.68
N LEU A 433 4.24 17.14 14.56
CA LEU A 433 5.65 16.89 14.25
C LEU A 433 6.52 18.12 14.47
N ALA A 434 7.79 17.90 14.81
CA ALA A 434 8.80 18.94 14.89
C ALA A 434 9.30 19.37 13.50
N ALA A 435 9.33 18.43 12.55
CA ALA A 435 9.60 18.75 11.15
C ALA A 435 8.48 19.61 10.55
N SER A 436 8.84 20.50 9.63
CA SER A 436 7.89 21.40 8.99
C SER A 436 8.19 21.54 7.50
N SER A 437 7.16 21.34 6.69
CA SER A 437 7.24 21.52 5.25
C SER A 437 5.91 22.06 4.72
N LYS A 438 5.96 22.78 3.60
CA LYS A 438 4.75 23.23 2.88
C LYS A 438 4.11 22.11 2.07
N MET A 439 4.81 21.01 1.87
CA MET A 439 4.34 19.83 1.12
C MET A 439 4.54 18.60 1.98
N ALA A 440 3.58 17.69 1.95
CA ALA A 440 3.70 16.33 2.46
C ALA A 440 3.63 15.35 1.29
N THR A 441 4.36 14.26 1.37
CA THR A 441 4.41 13.24 0.31
C THR A 441 3.55 12.05 0.67
N TYR A 442 2.83 11.53 -0.31
CA TYR A 442 1.92 10.39 -0.18
C TYR A 442 2.24 9.34 -1.24
N GLU A 443 2.27 8.08 -0.85
CA GLU A 443 2.39 7.00 -1.81
C GLU A 443 1.10 6.86 -2.63
N ILE A 444 1.23 6.78 -3.94
CA ILE A 444 0.18 6.40 -4.88
C ILE A 444 0.59 5.10 -5.59
N PRO A 445 -0.31 4.42 -6.34
CA PRO A 445 0.09 3.24 -7.09
C PRO A 445 1.28 3.52 -8.03
N TYR A 446 2.38 2.79 -7.81
CA TYR A 446 3.65 2.90 -8.57
C TYR A 446 4.28 4.30 -8.58
N GLY A 447 4.08 5.08 -7.54
CA GLY A 447 4.66 6.41 -7.46
C GLY A 447 4.34 7.14 -6.18
N THR A 448 4.52 8.45 -6.21
CA THR A 448 4.25 9.37 -5.11
C THR A 448 3.62 10.64 -5.61
N ILE A 449 2.90 11.33 -4.74
CA ILE A 449 2.36 12.65 -5.00
C ILE A 449 2.64 13.56 -3.80
N GLU A 450 3.00 14.80 -4.07
CA GLU A 450 3.12 15.84 -3.05
C GLU A 450 1.84 16.65 -2.97
N ARG A 451 1.35 16.92 -1.75
CA ARG A 451 0.18 17.76 -1.52
C ARG A 451 0.48 18.80 -0.47
N PRO A 452 -0.10 20.03 -0.62
CA PRO A 452 0.17 21.13 0.29
C PRO A 452 -0.32 20.84 1.71
N THR A 453 0.47 21.30 2.69
CA THR A 453 0.10 21.26 4.11
C THR A 453 -0.65 22.50 4.55
N THR A 454 -0.72 23.54 3.70
CA THR A 454 -1.48 24.77 3.91
C THR A 454 -2.88 24.66 3.28
N ARG A 455 -3.74 25.64 3.58
CA ARG A 455 -5.10 25.75 3.04
C ARG A 455 -5.35 27.18 2.55
N ASP A 456 -4.37 27.73 1.83
CA ASP A 456 -4.29 29.15 1.50
C ASP A 456 -5.18 29.55 0.30
N ASN A 457 -5.73 28.56 -0.40
CA ASN A 457 -6.63 28.75 -1.53
C ASN A 457 -7.68 27.62 -1.58
N ASP A 458 -8.71 27.78 -2.41
CA ASP A 458 -9.83 26.82 -2.49
C ASP A 458 -9.42 25.41 -2.92
N TRP A 459 -8.41 25.28 -3.80
CA TRP A 459 -7.90 23.99 -4.26
C TRP A 459 -7.20 23.21 -3.13
N ASP A 460 -6.34 23.91 -2.40
CA ASP A 460 -5.63 23.32 -1.26
C ASP A 460 -6.59 23.07 -0.09
N ALA A 461 -7.55 23.98 0.12
CA ALA A 461 -8.59 23.82 1.13
C ALA A 461 -9.48 22.61 0.85
N ALA A 462 -9.75 22.30 -0.42
CA ALA A 462 -10.53 21.13 -0.80
C ALA A 462 -9.85 19.80 -0.43
N LYS A 463 -8.50 19.74 -0.42
CA LYS A 463 -7.69 18.54 -0.14
C LYS A 463 -7.48 18.29 1.35
N PHE A 464 -8.53 18.48 2.17
CA PHE A 464 -8.43 18.30 3.63
C PHE A 464 -8.47 16.83 4.09
N GLU A 465 -8.83 15.90 3.22
CA GLU A 465 -8.67 14.45 3.37
C GLU A 465 -8.17 13.89 2.05
N VAL A 466 -7.09 13.11 2.07
CA VAL A 466 -6.42 12.61 0.86
C VAL A 466 -6.05 11.15 1.01
N ALA A 467 -5.86 10.46 -0.11
CA ALA A 467 -5.49 9.05 -0.10
C ALA A 467 -3.98 8.84 -0.14
N ALA A 468 -3.52 7.82 0.58
CA ALA A 468 -2.21 7.20 0.36
C ALA A 468 -2.32 5.67 0.46
N ILE A 469 -1.38 4.96 -0.17
CA ILE A 469 -1.43 3.49 -0.19
C ILE A 469 -0.83 2.93 1.11
N ARG A 470 0.49 2.95 1.29
CA ARG A 470 1.17 2.34 2.44
C ARG A 470 1.76 3.35 3.40
N TRP A 471 2.01 4.58 2.97
CA TRP A 471 2.64 5.59 3.80
C TRP A 471 2.33 7.02 3.35
N ALA A 472 2.46 7.93 4.30
CA ALA A 472 2.56 9.36 4.08
C ALA A 472 3.76 9.90 4.85
N ASP A 473 4.40 10.94 4.36
CA ASP A 473 5.62 11.50 4.92
C ASP A 473 5.52 13.02 5.04
N LEU A 474 5.98 13.53 6.17
CA LEU A 474 6.26 14.95 6.35
C LEU A 474 7.72 15.12 6.78
N GLY A 475 8.51 15.75 5.93
CA GLY A 475 9.91 15.99 6.21
C GLY A 475 10.39 17.35 5.70
N ASP A 476 11.44 17.83 6.32
CA ASP A 476 12.26 18.91 5.83
C ASP A 476 13.59 18.38 5.27
N GLN A 477 14.54 19.24 4.98
CA GLN A 477 15.83 18.80 4.43
C GLN A 477 16.72 18.04 5.44
N GLN A 478 16.40 18.08 6.73
CA GLN A 478 17.21 17.49 7.80
C GLN A 478 16.54 16.29 8.45
N HIS A 479 15.24 16.38 8.70
CA HIS A 479 14.48 15.39 9.46
C HIS A 479 13.12 15.15 8.84
N GLY A 480 12.68 13.91 8.87
CA GLY A 480 11.37 13.48 8.39
C GLY A 480 10.70 12.48 9.33
N PHE A 481 9.44 12.28 9.05
CA PHE A 481 8.61 11.31 9.75
C PHE A 481 7.65 10.68 8.76
N SER A 482 7.79 9.38 8.58
CA SER A 482 6.86 8.60 7.76
C SER A 482 5.87 7.86 8.65
N LEU A 483 4.58 7.97 8.32
CA LEU A 483 3.49 7.23 8.93
C LEU A 483 3.08 6.10 7.99
N ILE A 484 3.51 4.88 8.32
CA ILE A 484 3.33 3.68 7.51
C ILE A 484 2.08 2.95 8.00
N ASN A 485 1.28 2.41 7.11
CA ASN A 485 0.03 1.74 7.47
C ASN A 485 -0.10 0.33 6.88
N GLU A 486 -1.00 -0.43 7.48
CA GLU A 486 -1.56 -1.66 6.99
C GLU A 486 -3.04 -1.43 6.64
N ALA A 487 -3.32 -1.26 5.34
CA ALA A 487 -4.67 -1.08 4.77
C ALA A 487 -5.51 0.10 5.31
N LYS A 488 -4.86 1.23 5.67
CA LYS A 488 -5.52 2.50 5.98
C LYS A 488 -5.12 3.55 4.94
N TYR A 489 -6.10 4.11 4.25
CA TYR A 489 -5.84 4.93 3.06
C TYR A 489 -6.15 6.42 3.24
N GLY A 490 -6.92 6.79 4.29
CA GLY A 490 -7.28 8.18 4.55
C GLY A 490 -6.23 8.91 5.37
N TYR A 491 -5.77 10.05 4.88
CA TYR A 491 -4.78 10.89 5.54
C TYR A 491 -5.14 12.36 5.44
N ASP A 492 -4.57 13.15 6.31
CA ASP A 492 -4.40 14.58 6.09
C ASP A 492 -3.13 15.09 6.77
N CYS A 493 -2.61 16.17 6.22
CA CYS A 493 -1.56 16.94 6.85
C CYS A 493 -1.93 18.42 6.80
N LYS A 494 -2.03 19.05 7.95
CA LYS A 494 -2.23 20.50 8.06
C LYS A 494 -1.14 21.09 8.93
N ASP A 495 -0.43 22.07 8.38
CA ASP A 495 0.76 22.64 8.99
C ASP A 495 1.79 21.51 9.27
N SER A 496 2.10 21.23 10.51
CA SER A 496 3.00 20.13 10.90
C SER A 496 2.27 19.00 11.63
N VAL A 497 0.96 18.86 11.45
CA VAL A 497 0.19 17.77 12.06
C VAL A 497 -0.20 16.76 10.97
N LEU A 498 0.46 15.61 10.97
CA LEU A 498 0.12 14.47 10.10
C LEU A 498 -0.88 13.58 10.83
N ARG A 499 -1.98 13.20 10.16
CA ARG A 499 -3.02 12.34 10.73
C ARG A 499 -3.35 11.17 9.80
N LEU A 500 -3.59 10.02 10.40
CA LEU A 500 -4.12 8.81 9.74
C LEU A 500 -5.58 8.62 10.15
N THR A 501 -6.47 8.46 9.18
CA THR A 501 -7.86 8.11 9.44
C THR A 501 -7.97 6.61 9.70
N LEU A 502 -8.44 6.26 10.87
CA LEU A 502 -8.50 4.88 11.35
C LEU A 502 -9.83 4.21 11.01
N LEU A 503 -10.94 4.88 11.35
CA LEU A 503 -12.30 4.39 11.20
C LEU A 503 -13.27 5.55 10.95
N ARG A 504 -14.40 5.22 10.32
CA ARG A 504 -15.59 6.07 10.27
C ARG A 504 -16.83 5.19 10.26
N SER A 505 -17.96 5.72 10.68
CA SER A 505 -19.20 4.94 10.76
C SER A 505 -20.37 5.65 10.09
N PRO A 506 -20.38 5.74 8.76
CA PRO A 506 -21.54 6.20 8.02
C PRO A 506 -22.71 5.22 8.16
N THR A 507 -23.91 5.63 7.76
CA THR A 507 -25.10 4.78 7.83
C THR A 507 -25.83 4.59 6.51
N ASP A 508 -25.36 5.25 5.47
CA ASP A 508 -25.95 5.17 4.14
C ASP A 508 -24.85 4.92 3.11
N PRO A 509 -24.98 3.86 2.30
CA PRO A 509 -26.12 2.93 2.17
C PRO A 509 -26.05 1.71 3.11
N ASP A 510 -24.95 1.49 3.84
CA ASP A 510 -24.85 0.44 4.86
C ASP A 510 -25.01 1.03 6.27
N PRO A 511 -26.12 0.74 6.97
CA PRO A 511 -26.34 1.29 8.32
C PRO A 511 -25.42 0.72 9.39
N ASN A 512 -24.65 -0.31 9.08
CA ASN A 512 -23.73 -0.99 10.00
C ASN A 512 -22.26 -0.90 9.56
N ALA A 513 -21.93 -0.02 8.63
CA ALA A 513 -20.57 0.14 8.15
C ALA A 513 -19.59 0.35 9.30
N ASP A 514 -18.46 -0.38 9.27
CA ASP A 514 -17.33 -0.33 10.20
C ASP A 514 -17.65 -0.60 11.69
N ARG A 515 -18.84 -1.08 12.04
CA ARG A 515 -19.20 -1.41 13.43
C ARG A 515 -18.68 -2.79 13.82
N GLY A 516 -18.24 -2.90 15.07
CA GLY A 516 -17.76 -4.14 15.67
C GLY A 516 -16.24 -4.18 15.85
N PRO A 517 -15.66 -5.39 15.98
CA PRO A 517 -14.23 -5.56 16.18
C PRO A 517 -13.42 -5.08 14.97
N GLN A 518 -12.40 -4.29 15.23
CA GLN A 518 -11.47 -3.77 14.24
C GLN A 518 -10.04 -4.08 14.67
N HIS A 519 -9.25 -4.69 13.79
CA HIS A 519 -7.84 -4.98 14.04
C HIS A 519 -6.99 -4.43 12.90
N PHE A 520 -6.00 -3.59 13.22
CA PHE A 520 -5.07 -3.01 12.24
C PHE A 520 -3.83 -2.45 12.93
N SER A 521 -2.79 -2.19 12.14
CA SER A 521 -1.56 -1.61 12.63
C SER A 521 -1.05 -0.46 11.76
N TYR A 522 -0.17 0.36 12.35
CA TYR A 522 0.64 1.35 11.65
C TYR A 522 1.98 1.51 12.35
N ALA A 523 2.97 2.03 11.63
CA ALA A 523 4.30 2.26 12.16
C ALA A 523 4.70 3.73 12.08
N LEU A 524 5.45 4.15 13.09
CA LEU A 524 6.03 5.48 13.24
C LEU A 524 7.52 5.36 12.88
N PHE A 525 7.91 5.96 11.78
CA PHE A 525 9.27 5.88 11.26
C PHE A 525 9.92 7.28 11.19
N PRO A 526 10.60 7.72 12.25
CA PRO A 526 11.43 8.92 12.21
C PRO A 526 12.72 8.66 11.42
N HIS A 527 13.16 9.62 10.62
CA HIS A 527 14.32 9.43 9.76
C HIS A 527 15.04 10.75 9.44
N PRO A 528 16.31 10.72 8.99
CA PRO A 528 17.00 11.89 8.49
C PRO A 528 16.58 12.21 7.06
N GLY A 529 16.63 13.49 6.71
CA GLY A 529 16.36 13.95 5.35
C GLY A 529 14.92 13.68 4.88
N ASP A 530 14.77 13.50 3.58
CA ASP A 530 13.50 13.23 2.94
C ASP A 530 13.20 11.71 2.86
N TRP A 531 11.96 11.38 2.50
CA TRP A 531 11.49 10.00 2.33
C TRP A 531 12.30 9.16 1.33
N ARG A 532 12.94 9.81 0.32
CA ARG A 532 13.81 9.12 -0.66
C ARG A 532 15.09 8.66 0.00
N THR A 533 15.75 9.55 0.74
CA THR A 533 16.96 9.24 1.49
C THR A 533 16.73 8.18 2.55
N ALA A 534 15.57 8.24 3.21
CA ALA A 534 15.14 7.28 4.22
C ALA A 534 14.68 5.93 3.64
N MET A 535 14.51 5.81 2.33
CA MET A 535 13.98 4.61 1.67
C MET A 535 12.58 4.23 2.19
N THR A 536 11.74 5.20 2.51
CA THR A 536 10.40 5.00 3.07
C THR A 536 9.55 4.04 2.23
N VAL A 537 9.71 4.06 0.91
CA VAL A 537 9.04 3.10 0.02
C VAL A 537 9.35 1.66 0.39
N ARG A 538 10.63 1.33 0.67
CA ARG A 538 11.04 -0.03 1.08
C ARG A 538 10.51 -0.39 2.47
N HIS A 539 10.45 0.56 3.41
CA HIS A 539 9.82 0.36 4.72
C HIS A 539 8.32 0.07 4.57
N GLY A 540 7.61 0.83 3.73
CA GLY A 540 6.20 0.59 3.42
C GLY A 540 5.93 -0.81 2.86
N TYR A 541 6.76 -1.25 1.91
CA TYR A 541 6.69 -2.62 1.38
C TYR A 541 7.03 -3.66 2.46
N ALA A 542 8.13 -3.49 3.21
CA ALA A 542 8.55 -4.46 4.21
C ALA A 542 7.53 -4.60 5.35
N TYR A 543 6.81 -3.53 5.69
CA TYR A 543 5.75 -3.52 6.70
C TYR A 543 4.54 -4.34 6.27
N ASN A 544 4.18 -4.31 5.00
CA ASN A 544 3.04 -5.05 4.45
C ASN A 544 3.45 -6.48 4.03
N TYR A 545 4.55 -6.68 3.32
CA TYR A 545 5.03 -8.00 2.88
C TYR A 545 5.93 -8.62 3.95
N LYS A 546 5.34 -9.34 4.90
CA LYS A 546 6.11 -9.98 6.00
C LYS A 546 7.03 -11.09 5.47
N LEU A 547 8.12 -11.38 6.21
CA LEU A 547 8.93 -12.58 5.96
C LEU A 547 8.09 -13.82 6.21
N LYS A 548 8.13 -14.80 5.29
CA LYS A 548 7.40 -16.06 5.43
C LYS A 548 8.33 -17.14 6.01
N ALA A 549 8.05 -17.58 7.23
CA ALA A 549 8.78 -18.69 7.84
C ALA A 549 7.92 -19.96 7.84
N ILE A 550 8.51 -21.09 7.48
CA ILE A 550 7.90 -22.41 7.52
C ILE A 550 8.88 -23.44 8.08
N GLN A 551 8.41 -24.38 8.88
CA GLN A 551 9.15 -25.56 9.24
C GLN A 551 9.22 -26.51 8.04
N VAL A 552 10.37 -27.12 7.81
CA VAL A 552 10.60 -28.07 6.73
C VAL A 552 11.23 -29.35 7.27
N ASP A 553 11.21 -30.42 6.48
CA ASP A 553 11.87 -31.66 6.84
C ASP A 553 13.39 -31.54 6.67
N ALA A 554 14.13 -32.26 7.51
CA ALA A 554 15.59 -32.34 7.43
C ALA A 554 16.01 -33.35 6.37
N HIS A 555 16.66 -32.91 5.29
CA HIS A 555 17.15 -33.78 4.22
C HIS A 555 18.42 -33.17 3.58
N ALA A 556 19.17 -34.05 2.89
CA ALA A 556 20.28 -33.60 2.05
C ALA A 556 19.75 -33.00 0.73
N GLY A 557 20.42 -31.97 0.24
CA GLY A 557 20.09 -31.29 -1.01
C GLY A 557 21.32 -30.79 -1.76
N THR A 558 21.10 -30.17 -2.90
CA THR A 558 22.15 -29.58 -3.75
C THR A 558 22.17 -28.06 -3.72
N MET A 559 21.07 -27.45 -3.25
CA MET A 559 20.97 -25.98 -3.13
C MET A 559 21.55 -25.52 -1.78
N PRO A 560 22.16 -24.32 -1.74
CA PRO A 560 22.79 -23.78 -0.54
C PRO A 560 21.74 -23.41 0.53
N LEU A 561 22.21 -23.12 1.75
CA LEU A 561 21.38 -22.69 2.89
C LEU A 561 20.79 -21.28 2.74
N GLU A 562 21.26 -20.50 1.78
CA GLU A 562 20.67 -19.20 1.42
C GLU A 562 20.85 -18.98 -0.09
N TYR A 563 19.82 -18.43 -0.74
CA TYR A 563 19.83 -18.20 -2.17
C TYR A 563 18.87 -17.09 -2.58
N SER A 564 19.23 -16.33 -3.62
CA SER A 564 18.39 -15.32 -4.28
C SER A 564 18.00 -15.82 -5.68
N TYR A 565 16.74 -15.97 -5.96
CA TYR A 565 16.24 -16.32 -7.30
C TYR A 565 16.23 -15.14 -8.24
N PHE A 566 15.81 -13.96 -7.71
CA PHE A 566 15.73 -12.73 -8.49
C PHE A 566 16.33 -11.57 -7.73
N SER A 567 17.05 -10.71 -8.43
CA SER A 567 17.57 -9.47 -7.86
C SER A 567 17.57 -8.32 -8.86
N VAL A 568 17.49 -7.10 -8.32
CA VAL A 568 17.66 -5.84 -9.04
C VAL A 568 18.94 -5.20 -8.53
N LYS A 569 19.87 -4.87 -9.42
CA LYS A 569 21.15 -4.24 -9.09
C LYS A 569 21.38 -3.00 -9.94
N GLY A 570 22.13 -2.05 -9.41
CA GLY A 570 22.52 -0.82 -10.11
C GLY A 570 21.78 0.41 -9.67
N ASP A 571 20.49 0.30 -9.33
CA ASP A 571 19.72 1.41 -8.79
C ASP A 571 18.77 0.93 -7.66
N ASP A 572 18.95 1.49 -6.48
CA ASP A 572 18.12 1.18 -5.30
C ASP A 572 16.71 1.77 -5.37
N SER A 573 16.44 2.66 -6.34
CA SER A 573 15.13 3.25 -6.58
C SER A 573 14.19 2.37 -7.41
N VAL A 574 14.61 1.18 -7.80
CA VAL A 574 13.81 0.24 -8.59
C VAL A 574 13.32 -0.93 -7.73
N ILE A 575 12.02 -1.22 -7.82
CA ILE A 575 11.38 -2.34 -7.14
C ILE A 575 10.77 -3.31 -8.16
N LEU A 576 11.17 -4.59 -8.08
CA LEU A 576 10.53 -5.70 -8.79
C LEU A 576 9.26 -6.10 -8.03
N THR A 577 8.11 -5.77 -8.58
CA THR A 577 6.81 -5.98 -7.94
C THR A 577 6.19 -7.32 -8.30
N ALA A 578 6.25 -7.72 -9.58
CA ALA A 578 5.67 -8.97 -10.04
C ALA A 578 6.72 -9.86 -10.72
N VAL A 579 6.66 -11.15 -10.39
CA VAL A 579 7.32 -12.26 -11.07
C VAL A 579 6.25 -13.30 -11.32
N LYS A 580 5.90 -13.53 -12.59
CA LYS A 580 4.82 -14.44 -12.95
C LYS A 580 5.09 -15.14 -14.28
N LYS A 581 4.35 -16.20 -14.59
CA LYS A 581 4.29 -16.75 -15.94
C LYS A 581 3.48 -15.79 -16.85
N ALA A 582 3.91 -15.62 -18.09
CA ALA A 582 3.21 -14.81 -19.08
C ALA A 582 1.80 -15.38 -19.39
N GLU A 583 0.86 -14.50 -19.77
CA GLU A 583 -0.52 -14.90 -20.09
C GLU A 583 -0.60 -15.74 -21.38
N ASP A 584 0.07 -15.27 -22.45
CA ASP A 584 -0.06 -15.84 -23.78
C ASP A 584 1.13 -16.73 -24.19
N THR A 585 2.21 -16.76 -23.39
CA THR A 585 3.45 -17.46 -23.74
C THR A 585 3.98 -18.34 -22.59
N ASN A 586 4.94 -19.18 -22.91
CA ASN A 586 5.70 -19.95 -21.92
C ASN A 586 6.95 -19.20 -21.46
N ALA A 587 6.81 -17.94 -21.08
CA ALA A 587 7.90 -17.11 -20.62
C ALA A 587 7.63 -16.60 -19.20
N LEU A 588 8.70 -16.14 -18.55
CA LEU A 588 8.67 -15.48 -17.26
C LEU A 588 8.51 -13.97 -17.46
N VAL A 589 7.61 -13.34 -16.74
CA VAL A 589 7.42 -11.89 -16.71
C VAL A 589 8.02 -11.30 -15.46
N LEU A 590 8.86 -10.29 -15.63
CA LEU A 590 9.43 -9.47 -14.56
C LEU A 590 8.90 -8.05 -14.72
N ARG A 591 8.10 -7.55 -13.74
CA ARG A 591 7.55 -6.18 -13.76
C ARG A 591 8.10 -5.39 -12.61
N PHE A 592 8.63 -4.22 -12.90
CA PHE A 592 9.30 -3.35 -11.93
C PHE A 592 9.04 -1.87 -12.25
N TYR A 593 9.27 -1.02 -11.28
CA TYR A 593 9.10 0.43 -11.46
C TYR A 593 10.17 1.23 -10.72
N GLU A 594 10.43 2.42 -11.22
CA GLU A 594 11.29 3.42 -10.59
C GLU A 594 10.45 4.35 -9.73
N TRP A 595 10.83 4.54 -8.45
CA TRP A 595 10.02 5.29 -7.49
C TRP A 595 10.60 6.64 -7.05
N ALA A 596 11.87 6.93 -7.34
CA ALA A 596 12.54 8.14 -6.82
C ALA A 596 12.57 9.32 -7.79
N GLY A 597 12.08 9.12 -9.03
CA GLY A 597 12.08 10.14 -10.06
C GLY A 597 13.43 10.34 -10.75
N LYS A 598 14.16 9.25 -11.00
CA LYS A 598 15.49 9.26 -11.61
C LYS A 598 15.56 8.40 -12.86
N ASP A 599 16.22 8.90 -13.91
CA ASP A 599 16.63 8.07 -15.03
C ASP A 599 17.83 7.23 -14.61
N GLY A 600 17.87 5.98 -15.04
CA GLY A 600 18.94 5.06 -14.64
C GLY A 600 19.05 3.82 -15.51
N GLN A 601 19.77 2.86 -15.01
CA GLN A 601 19.94 1.55 -15.63
C GLN A 601 20.03 0.48 -14.53
N VAL A 602 19.28 -0.61 -14.69
CA VAL A 602 19.29 -1.73 -13.76
C VAL A 602 19.71 -3.03 -14.43
N SER A 603 20.37 -3.88 -13.68
CA SER A 603 20.61 -5.25 -14.04
C SER A 603 19.62 -6.15 -13.29
N LEU A 604 18.76 -6.82 -14.04
CA LEU A 604 17.86 -7.85 -13.51
C LEU A 604 18.58 -9.19 -13.57
N THR A 605 18.62 -9.91 -12.45
CA THR A 605 19.14 -11.27 -12.37
C THR A 605 17.98 -12.24 -12.14
N PHE A 606 18.02 -13.38 -12.79
CA PHE A 606 17.02 -14.44 -12.74
C PHE A 606 17.66 -15.83 -12.86
N PRO A 607 16.96 -16.95 -12.63
CA PRO A 607 17.53 -18.30 -12.74
C PRO A 607 18.15 -18.56 -14.11
N LYS A 608 19.26 -19.32 -14.14
CA LYS A 608 20.02 -19.64 -15.36
C LYS A 608 19.19 -20.46 -16.35
N GLY A 609 19.55 -20.36 -17.63
CA GLY A 609 18.93 -21.12 -18.70
C GLY A 609 18.04 -20.30 -19.63
N ALA A 610 17.94 -19.00 -19.41
CA ALA A 610 17.19 -18.14 -20.32
C ALA A 610 17.76 -18.16 -21.74
N THR A 611 16.88 -18.18 -22.74
CA THR A 611 17.23 -18.20 -24.18
C THR A 611 17.06 -16.84 -24.85
N SER A 612 16.14 -16.02 -24.36
CA SER A 612 15.95 -14.64 -24.82
C SER A 612 15.29 -13.79 -23.74
N ALA A 613 15.43 -12.47 -23.87
CA ALA A 613 14.71 -11.49 -23.06
C ALA A 613 14.20 -10.36 -23.96
N THR A 614 13.00 -9.87 -23.69
CA THR A 614 12.34 -8.85 -24.52
C THR A 614 11.62 -7.85 -23.61
N ALA A 615 11.80 -6.56 -23.87
CA ALA A 615 10.98 -5.54 -23.23
C ALA A 615 9.55 -5.58 -23.79
N THR A 616 8.56 -5.48 -22.90
CA THR A 616 7.15 -5.52 -23.28
C THR A 616 6.39 -4.38 -22.62
N ASN A 617 5.19 -4.08 -23.11
CA ASN A 617 4.25 -3.21 -22.40
C ASN A 617 3.50 -3.96 -21.27
N LEU A 618 2.59 -3.26 -20.59
CA LEU A 618 1.80 -3.85 -19.50
C LEU A 618 0.88 -5.00 -19.96
N MET A 619 0.57 -5.06 -21.27
CA MET A 619 -0.20 -6.15 -21.90
C MET A 619 0.68 -7.29 -22.41
N GLU A 620 1.95 -7.34 -21.99
CA GLU A 620 2.93 -8.35 -22.37
C GLU A 620 3.17 -8.44 -23.90
N LYS A 621 2.96 -7.32 -24.60
CA LYS A 621 3.27 -7.24 -26.03
C LYS A 621 4.67 -6.65 -26.24
N PRO A 622 5.50 -7.26 -27.11
CA PRO A 622 6.87 -6.80 -27.34
C PRO A 622 6.97 -5.32 -27.72
N GLU A 623 7.91 -4.62 -27.12
CA GLU A 623 8.27 -3.23 -27.44
C GLU A 623 9.79 -3.14 -27.70
N GLY A 624 10.14 -2.59 -28.85
CA GLY A 624 11.53 -2.36 -29.20
C GLY A 624 12.31 -3.61 -29.66
N GLN A 625 13.62 -3.58 -29.49
CA GLN A 625 14.52 -4.67 -29.85
C GLN A 625 14.70 -5.67 -28.70
N PRO A 626 15.02 -6.93 -28.98
CA PRO A 626 15.38 -7.89 -27.94
C PRO A 626 16.51 -7.38 -27.05
N LEU A 627 16.43 -7.67 -25.76
CA LEU A 627 17.45 -7.32 -24.78
C LEU A 627 18.62 -8.30 -24.86
N GLN A 628 19.84 -7.81 -24.63
CA GLN A 628 21.03 -8.66 -24.63
C GLN A 628 21.11 -9.45 -23.31
N LEU A 629 21.04 -10.78 -23.40
CA LEU A 629 21.31 -11.67 -22.27
C LEU A 629 22.83 -11.70 -21.98
N VAL A 630 23.14 -11.70 -20.67
CA VAL A 630 24.48 -11.97 -20.15
C VAL A 630 24.41 -13.28 -19.36
N ASP A 631 25.30 -14.22 -19.67
CA ASP A 631 25.46 -15.53 -19.01
C ASP A 631 24.15 -16.35 -18.84
N SER A 632 23.12 -16.09 -19.67
CA SER A 632 21.77 -16.69 -19.63
C SER A 632 21.01 -16.50 -18.29
N ASP A 633 21.38 -15.54 -17.48
CA ASP A 633 20.78 -15.29 -16.16
C ASP A 633 20.60 -13.81 -15.82
N SER A 634 20.95 -12.90 -16.74
CA SER A 634 20.75 -11.48 -16.49
C SER A 634 20.57 -10.64 -17.74
N VAL A 635 19.91 -9.49 -17.56
CA VAL A 635 19.77 -8.43 -18.58
C VAL A 635 19.96 -7.07 -17.95
N THR A 636 20.45 -6.12 -18.75
CA THR A 636 20.50 -4.72 -18.36
C THR A 636 19.40 -3.94 -19.08
N VAL A 637 18.62 -3.17 -18.33
CA VAL A 637 17.46 -2.42 -18.83
C VAL A 637 17.60 -0.95 -18.45
N PRO A 638 17.46 -0.02 -19.42
CA PRO A 638 17.31 1.39 -19.09
C PRO A 638 15.97 1.63 -18.40
N VAL A 639 15.93 2.56 -17.47
CA VAL A 639 14.75 2.90 -16.68
C VAL A 639 14.60 4.41 -16.68
N ASP A 640 13.49 4.91 -17.16
CA ASP A 640 13.16 6.32 -17.08
C ASP A 640 12.54 6.63 -15.72
N HIS A 641 12.61 7.87 -15.29
CA HIS A 641 12.00 8.33 -14.04
C HIS A 641 10.49 8.03 -13.98
N TYR A 642 10.04 7.50 -12.85
CA TYR A 642 8.65 7.09 -12.59
C TYR A 642 8.06 6.13 -13.63
N SER A 643 8.89 5.38 -14.34
CA SER A 643 8.42 4.41 -15.34
C SER A 643 8.07 3.07 -14.73
N ILE A 644 7.08 2.41 -15.34
CA ILE A 644 6.76 1.00 -15.10
C ILE A 644 7.29 0.21 -16.29
N ASN A 645 8.13 -0.78 -16.00
CA ASN A 645 8.82 -1.58 -17.00
C ASN A 645 8.44 -3.04 -16.88
N THR A 646 8.38 -3.74 -18.00
CA THR A 646 8.12 -5.17 -18.05
C THR A 646 9.13 -5.84 -18.96
N VAL A 647 9.69 -6.95 -18.51
CA VAL A 647 10.61 -7.80 -19.30
C VAL A 647 10.07 -9.21 -19.31
N GLU A 648 9.93 -9.78 -20.48
CA GLU A 648 9.61 -11.19 -20.70
C GLU A 648 10.89 -11.97 -20.95
N VAL A 649 11.10 -13.07 -20.22
CA VAL A 649 12.29 -13.93 -20.28
C VAL A 649 11.86 -15.33 -20.69
N ALA A 650 12.34 -15.78 -21.84
CA ALA A 650 12.02 -17.11 -22.35
C ALA A 650 13.02 -18.16 -21.86
N TYR A 651 12.51 -19.34 -21.55
CA TYR A 651 13.26 -20.54 -21.17
C TYR A 651 12.95 -21.68 -22.14
N PRO A 652 13.86 -22.65 -22.30
CA PRO A 652 13.63 -23.83 -23.14
C PRO A 652 12.69 -24.79 -22.42
N HIS A 653 11.39 -24.51 -22.39
CA HIS A 653 10.39 -25.40 -21.82
C HIS A 653 9.75 -26.27 -22.90
N ASP A 654 9.93 -27.57 -22.79
CA ASP A 654 9.19 -28.62 -23.52
C ASP A 654 8.03 -29.17 -22.63
N HIS A 655 7.28 -28.29 -21.94
CA HIS A 655 6.22 -28.75 -21.01
C HIS A 655 4.84 -28.20 -21.38
#